data_1de5556e34bdb9cfd7371f6fa2fc5bd7
#
_entry.id   1de5556e34bdb9cfd7371f6fa2fc5bd7
#
_cell.length_a   1.000
_cell.length_b   1.000
_cell.length_c   1.000
_cell.angle_alpha   90.00
_cell.angle_beta   90.00
_cell.angle_gamma   90.00
#
_symmetry.space_group_name_H-M   'P 1'
#
loop_
_entity.id
_entity.type
_entity.pdbx_description
1 polymer ?
#
loop_
_entity_poly.entity_id
_entity_poly.type
_entity_poly.pdbx_seq_one_letter_code
_entity_poly.pdbx_strand_id
1 'polypeptide(L)'
;MTKIFETPQQFADEYLRVLTAEVGKDLAGCTNTERYQALAKLIAQKANQQFAQSDSENAKSDKKKVYYFSLEFLLGPLLDNYLLNYGIRDVVTEGLDSMGIKLDDVLAEEGDPGLGNGGLGRLAACFLDSMAAEGILGFGNGMRYRYGLFRQKIEGGRQVEVTDNWLDKGYPWETRHDESSVIVRFGGEVVRHEDESGKFWFSQEGGEMVKAVPYDVPIIGMDGKTVNRLRLWSAEPAQEDFDLDAFNRGDYAAAAKFRTDAEAISEILYPNDAGEHGRILRLKQEYLFVAAGLASIIRNFKFDHPDADWKRFPELVAIHTNDTHPAMCGAELMRLLVDEEGLDWDTAWDIVTKSISYTNHTVLPEALEKWPIDTFQRLLPRVYMYIDEINRRYMESFPREGEGWQDRLRNTAILWDGQVRMANLSVICSHSVNGVAQIHTDILKRETLHDFYVMTPEKFNNKTNGISPRRFLANANPSLARLITEKIGDGWLRDAEELKRLEAFANDDTFLDALAASKRENKERLARYIAAQTGVELDVDSIFDVQVKRFHAYKRQLLNIFKVMDIYNRMLADPSYKPHKTSFIFAGKAASAYTFAKETIRLINSVADVVNNDERVNDYIKVAFVPNFAVSNAQLIYPATEISEQISTAGKEASGTSNMKLMMNGALTLGTLDGANIEIAELAGMQNEKIFGMKVDEVEALRRSNYFAWDVVNNDREHIGRCVEQLVDGTFGALSGNFESIHAELMNNNDYDFVIADFASYTQAWRELTDSYDDAREWQRKALANIANSGHFSSDRTIREYARDIWHV
;
A
#
# COMPACT_ATOMS: atom_id res chain seq x y z
N MET A 1 -11.11 -4.59 -28.76
CA MET A 1 -10.17 -3.52 -28.30
C MET A 1 -10.58 -2.21 -28.95
N THR A 2 -10.87 -1.20 -28.18
CA THR A 2 -11.04 0.17 -28.71
C THR A 2 -9.64 0.78 -28.80
N LYS A 3 -8.96 0.57 -29.92
CA LYS A 3 -7.64 1.19 -30.13
C LYS A 3 -7.81 2.70 -30.22
N ILE A 4 -7.16 3.44 -29.33
CA ILE A 4 -7.18 4.92 -29.34
C ILE A 4 -6.29 5.48 -30.45
N PHE A 5 -5.35 4.68 -30.99
CA PHE A 5 -4.57 4.94 -32.21
C PHE A 5 -4.50 3.67 -33.05
N GLU A 6 -4.79 3.78 -34.33
CA GLU A 6 -4.78 2.65 -35.25
C GLU A 6 -3.41 2.46 -35.91
N THR A 7 -2.65 3.56 -36.09
CA THR A 7 -1.35 3.55 -36.76
C THR A 7 -0.33 4.42 -36.05
N PRO A 8 0.98 4.14 -36.20
CA PRO A 8 2.07 5.00 -35.69
C PRO A 8 2.00 6.43 -36.22
N GLN A 9 1.58 6.64 -37.48
CA GLN A 9 1.42 7.96 -38.05
C GLN A 9 0.30 8.77 -37.41
N GLN A 10 -0.87 8.14 -37.18
CA GLN A 10 -1.97 8.82 -36.46
C GLN A 10 -1.53 9.25 -35.07
N PHE A 11 -0.83 8.37 -34.35
CA PHE A 11 -0.28 8.71 -33.03
C PHE A 11 0.69 9.89 -33.14
N ALA A 12 1.65 9.85 -34.07
CA ALA A 12 2.68 10.89 -34.23
C ALA A 12 2.04 12.27 -34.52
N ASP A 13 1.04 12.32 -35.40
CA ASP A 13 0.34 13.57 -35.75
C ASP A 13 -0.39 14.17 -34.53
N GLU A 14 -1.12 13.34 -33.77
CA GLU A 14 -1.80 13.78 -32.56
C GLU A 14 -0.83 14.19 -31.45
N TYR A 15 0.25 13.43 -31.26
CA TYR A 15 1.29 13.72 -30.29
C TYR A 15 1.99 15.05 -30.56
N LEU A 16 2.40 15.31 -31.80
CA LEU A 16 3.02 16.59 -32.22
C LEU A 16 2.05 17.76 -31.96
N ARG A 17 0.78 17.58 -32.24
CA ARG A 17 -0.22 18.62 -31.99
C ARG A 17 -0.33 18.98 -30.52
N VAL A 18 -0.37 17.97 -29.63
CA VAL A 18 -0.43 18.18 -28.17
C VAL A 18 0.89 18.78 -27.68
N LEU A 19 2.03 18.23 -28.10
CA LEU A 19 3.35 18.74 -27.71
C LEU A 19 3.50 20.23 -28.04
N THR A 20 3.17 20.63 -29.27
CA THR A 20 3.26 22.04 -29.70
C THR A 20 2.28 22.92 -28.91
N ALA A 21 1.07 22.45 -28.67
CA ALA A 21 0.05 23.23 -27.93
C ALA A 21 0.42 23.44 -26.45
N GLU A 22 1.00 22.41 -25.80
CA GLU A 22 1.33 22.47 -24.37
C GLU A 22 2.68 23.16 -24.10
N VAL A 23 3.66 22.95 -24.97
CA VAL A 23 5.05 23.41 -24.74
C VAL A 23 5.37 24.69 -25.50
N GLY A 24 4.67 24.94 -26.61
CA GLY A 24 4.97 26.10 -27.48
C GLY A 24 6.31 26.04 -28.19
N LYS A 25 6.87 24.83 -28.39
CA LYS A 25 8.15 24.57 -29.04
C LYS A 25 7.97 23.53 -30.14
N ASP A 26 8.95 23.50 -31.07
CA ASP A 26 9.10 22.38 -31.98
C ASP A 26 9.72 21.14 -31.27
N LEU A 27 9.60 19.99 -31.88
CA LEU A 27 10.10 18.73 -31.32
C LEU A 27 11.60 18.75 -30.97
N ALA A 28 12.42 19.42 -31.81
CA ALA A 28 13.86 19.47 -31.63
C ALA A 28 14.28 20.29 -30.40
N GLY A 29 13.45 21.28 -30.02
CA GLY A 29 13.67 22.14 -28.86
C GLY A 29 13.13 21.58 -27.55
N CYS A 30 12.45 20.41 -27.55
CA CYS A 30 11.83 19.83 -26.37
C CYS A 30 12.78 18.92 -25.58
N THR A 31 12.72 19.03 -24.25
CA THR A 31 13.36 18.09 -23.31
C THR A 31 12.56 16.78 -23.21
N ASN A 32 13.18 15.72 -22.66
CA ASN A 32 12.46 14.46 -22.42
C ASN A 32 11.33 14.63 -21.39
N THR A 33 11.47 15.48 -20.39
CA THR A 33 10.40 15.84 -19.46
C THR A 33 9.19 16.44 -20.18
N GLU A 34 9.39 17.39 -21.10
CA GLU A 34 8.32 18.00 -21.90
C GLU A 34 7.66 16.96 -22.83
N ARG A 35 8.45 16.07 -23.42
CA ARG A 35 7.97 14.94 -24.24
C ARG A 35 7.10 13.98 -23.44
N TYR A 36 7.53 13.62 -22.22
CA TYR A 36 6.75 12.80 -21.28
C TYR A 36 5.41 13.47 -20.94
N GLN A 37 5.45 14.75 -20.54
CA GLN A 37 4.22 15.46 -20.15
C GLN A 37 3.21 15.54 -21.29
N ALA A 38 3.65 15.80 -22.51
CA ALA A 38 2.79 15.83 -23.68
C ALA A 38 2.18 14.44 -23.98
N LEU A 39 2.98 13.36 -23.89
CA LEU A 39 2.50 12.00 -24.11
C LEU A 39 1.48 11.58 -23.04
N ALA A 40 1.82 11.76 -21.77
CA ALA A 40 0.92 11.42 -20.66
C ALA A 40 -0.39 12.21 -20.74
N LYS A 41 -0.32 13.51 -21.08
CA LYS A 41 -1.50 14.35 -21.26
C LYS A 41 -2.37 13.90 -22.44
N LEU A 42 -1.76 13.50 -23.57
CA LEU A 42 -2.51 12.94 -24.70
C LEU A 42 -3.28 11.67 -24.29
N ILE A 43 -2.64 10.75 -23.58
CA ILE A 43 -3.28 9.52 -23.09
C ILE A 43 -4.40 9.85 -22.09
N ALA A 44 -4.15 10.77 -21.14
CA ALA A 44 -5.13 11.22 -20.18
C ALA A 44 -6.36 11.88 -20.84
N GLN A 45 -6.16 12.70 -21.87
CA GLN A 45 -7.25 13.29 -22.65
C GLN A 45 -8.10 12.22 -23.35
N LYS A 46 -7.49 11.19 -23.96
CA LYS A 46 -8.23 10.07 -24.56
C LYS A 46 -9.02 9.30 -23.52
N ALA A 47 -8.43 9.02 -22.38
CA ALA A 47 -9.10 8.34 -21.27
C ALA A 47 -10.29 9.15 -20.73
N ASN A 48 -10.13 10.46 -20.53
CA ASN A 48 -11.20 11.34 -20.08
C ASN A 48 -12.36 11.45 -21.09
N GLN A 49 -12.06 11.50 -22.40
CA GLN A 49 -13.09 11.46 -23.45
C GLN A 49 -13.89 10.14 -23.39
N GLN A 50 -13.20 9.02 -23.25
CA GLN A 50 -13.83 7.70 -23.14
C GLN A 50 -14.66 7.58 -21.85
N PHE A 51 -14.15 8.06 -20.72
CA PHE A 51 -14.91 8.11 -19.46
C PHE A 51 -16.21 8.92 -19.63
N ALA A 52 -16.15 10.11 -20.19
CA ALA A 52 -17.33 10.97 -20.37
C ALA A 52 -18.41 10.31 -21.24
N GLN A 53 -18.03 9.54 -22.27
CA GLN A 53 -18.96 8.79 -23.10
C GLN A 53 -19.62 7.65 -22.31
N SER A 54 -18.81 6.83 -21.63
CA SER A 54 -19.32 5.69 -20.85
C SER A 54 -20.10 6.13 -19.60
N ASP A 55 -19.72 7.21 -18.94
CA ASP A 55 -20.43 7.74 -17.75
C ASP A 55 -21.85 8.18 -18.09
N SER A 56 -22.03 8.83 -19.25
CA SER A 56 -23.37 9.20 -19.74
C SER A 56 -24.28 7.99 -20.04
N GLU A 57 -23.68 6.86 -20.47
CA GLU A 57 -24.39 5.59 -20.68
C GLU A 57 -24.69 4.90 -19.34
N ASN A 58 -23.71 4.88 -18.43
CA ASN A 58 -23.80 4.24 -17.13
C ASN A 58 -24.77 4.98 -16.19
N ALA A 59 -24.86 6.30 -16.25
CA ALA A 59 -25.83 7.11 -15.50
C ALA A 59 -27.30 6.72 -15.79
N LYS A 60 -27.57 6.16 -16.99
CA LYS A 60 -28.90 5.67 -17.39
C LYS A 60 -29.12 4.18 -17.09
N SER A 61 -28.10 3.52 -16.58
CA SER A 61 -28.13 2.09 -16.24
C SER A 61 -28.30 1.90 -14.74
N ASP A 62 -28.92 0.80 -14.32
CA ASP A 62 -29.00 0.39 -12.92
C ASP A 62 -27.73 -0.35 -12.45
N LYS A 63 -26.58 -0.11 -13.09
CA LYS A 63 -25.32 -0.69 -12.68
C LYS A 63 -24.83 -0.09 -11.37
N LYS A 64 -24.54 -0.94 -10.42
CA LYS A 64 -24.03 -0.54 -9.12
C LYS A 64 -22.62 0.05 -9.24
N LYS A 65 -22.39 1.20 -8.58
CA LYS A 65 -21.10 1.87 -8.48
C LYS A 65 -20.42 1.54 -7.17
N VAL A 66 -19.14 1.17 -7.22
CA VAL A 66 -18.31 0.86 -6.04
C VAL A 66 -17.40 2.04 -5.74
N TYR A 67 -17.45 2.56 -4.52
CA TYR A 67 -16.60 3.64 -4.03
C TYR A 67 -15.64 3.10 -2.97
N TYR A 68 -14.34 3.09 -3.32
CA TYR A 68 -13.28 2.54 -2.49
C TYR A 68 -12.54 3.66 -1.76
N PHE A 69 -12.75 3.76 -0.45
CA PHE A 69 -12.16 4.79 0.41
C PHE A 69 -10.84 4.31 0.98
N SER A 70 -9.75 5.02 0.70
CA SER A 70 -8.43 4.74 1.25
C SER A 70 -7.67 6.03 1.53
N LEU A 71 -6.95 6.07 2.66
CA LEU A 71 -6.10 7.19 3.02
C LEU A 71 -4.92 7.35 2.06
N GLU A 72 -4.50 6.27 1.40
CA GLU A 72 -3.38 6.27 0.46
C GLU A 72 -3.67 5.44 -0.80
N PHE A 73 -3.12 5.90 -1.93
CA PHE A 73 -3.12 5.18 -3.21
C PHE A 73 -1.71 5.24 -3.83
N LEU A 74 -0.93 4.19 -3.63
CA LEU A 74 0.45 4.11 -4.13
C LEU A 74 0.45 3.70 -5.61
N LEU A 75 0.17 4.66 -6.49
CA LEU A 75 -0.03 4.42 -7.94
C LEU A 75 1.26 3.99 -8.64
N GLY A 76 2.38 4.66 -8.36
CA GLY A 76 3.59 4.55 -9.15
C GLY A 76 3.45 5.18 -10.56
N PRO A 77 4.44 5.04 -11.43
CA PRO A 77 4.38 5.51 -12.80
C PRO A 77 3.22 4.86 -13.57
N LEU A 78 2.46 5.63 -14.36
CA LEU A 78 1.23 5.17 -15.02
C LEU A 78 1.41 4.93 -16.53
N LEU A 79 2.31 5.67 -17.19
CA LEU A 79 2.39 5.74 -18.65
C LEU A 79 2.56 4.34 -19.27
N ASP A 80 3.61 3.61 -18.92
CA ASP A 80 3.87 2.28 -19.52
C ASP A 80 2.74 1.28 -19.25
N ASN A 81 2.14 1.33 -18.03
CA ASN A 81 0.99 0.51 -17.68
C ASN A 81 -0.23 0.83 -18.57
N TYR A 82 -0.47 2.09 -18.86
CA TYR A 82 -1.60 2.51 -19.68
C TYR A 82 -1.38 2.21 -21.17
N LEU A 83 -0.13 2.31 -21.65
CA LEU A 83 0.21 1.85 -23.00
C LEU A 83 -0.04 0.34 -23.17
N LEU A 84 0.28 -0.45 -22.14
CA LEU A 84 -0.04 -1.89 -22.10
C LEU A 84 -1.56 -2.12 -22.10
N ASN A 85 -2.28 -1.45 -21.18
CA ASN A 85 -3.72 -1.66 -21.00
C ASN A 85 -4.53 -1.27 -22.24
N TYR A 86 -4.10 -0.26 -22.98
CA TYR A 86 -4.69 0.08 -24.28
C TYR A 86 -4.21 -0.80 -25.44
N GLY A 87 -3.17 -1.61 -25.26
CA GLY A 87 -2.57 -2.42 -26.32
C GLY A 87 -1.93 -1.58 -27.42
N ILE A 88 -1.35 -0.43 -27.09
CA ILE A 88 -0.78 0.54 -28.06
C ILE A 88 0.72 0.76 -27.89
N ARG A 89 1.39 0.01 -27.02
CA ARG A 89 2.81 0.23 -26.71
C ARG A 89 3.68 0.21 -27.99
N ASP A 90 3.44 -0.76 -28.89
CA ASP A 90 4.19 -0.89 -30.14
C ASP A 90 3.91 0.30 -31.08
N VAL A 91 2.65 0.70 -31.23
CA VAL A 91 2.23 1.85 -32.06
C VAL A 91 2.90 3.14 -31.58
N VAL A 92 2.97 3.34 -30.27
CA VAL A 92 3.63 4.51 -29.66
C VAL A 92 5.15 4.43 -29.85
N THR A 93 5.75 3.25 -29.65
CA THR A 93 7.19 3.04 -29.86
C THR A 93 7.59 3.38 -31.30
N GLU A 94 6.91 2.79 -32.29
CA GLU A 94 7.19 3.03 -33.71
C GLU A 94 6.96 4.49 -34.11
N GLY A 95 5.92 5.13 -33.58
CA GLY A 95 5.63 6.53 -33.81
C GLY A 95 6.71 7.46 -33.24
N LEU A 96 7.16 7.22 -32.01
CA LEU A 96 8.27 7.98 -31.40
C LEU A 96 9.61 7.73 -32.13
N ASP A 97 9.91 6.47 -32.48
CA ASP A 97 11.11 6.12 -33.25
C ASP A 97 11.14 6.83 -34.61
N SER A 98 10.00 6.98 -35.28
CA SER A 98 9.90 7.73 -36.54
C SER A 98 10.29 9.21 -36.39
N MET A 99 10.20 9.75 -35.19
CA MET A 99 10.56 11.12 -34.81
C MET A 99 11.95 11.20 -34.14
N GLY A 100 12.68 10.08 -34.05
CA GLY A 100 14.00 10.02 -33.42
C GLY A 100 13.98 10.06 -31.91
N ILE A 101 12.84 9.70 -31.28
CA ILE A 101 12.66 9.66 -29.81
C ILE A 101 12.60 8.20 -29.36
N LYS A 102 13.31 7.86 -28.29
CA LYS A 102 13.20 6.54 -27.64
C LYS A 102 12.13 6.58 -26.55
N LEU A 103 11.21 5.61 -26.60
CA LEU A 103 10.15 5.50 -25.56
C LEU A 103 10.76 5.36 -24.17
N ASP A 104 11.83 4.59 -24.00
CA ASP A 104 12.46 4.37 -22.68
C ASP A 104 13.00 5.68 -22.07
N ASP A 105 13.52 6.60 -22.91
CA ASP A 105 13.98 7.93 -22.44
C ASP A 105 12.80 8.80 -21.96
N VAL A 106 11.63 8.61 -22.55
CA VAL A 106 10.39 9.31 -22.14
C VAL A 106 9.82 8.71 -20.87
N LEU A 107 9.77 7.36 -20.76
CA LEU A 107 9.29 6.64 -19.56
C LEU A 107 10.15 6.94 -18.34
N ALA A 108 11.46 7.14 -18.51
CA ALA A 108 12.38 7.45 -17.42
C ALA A 108 12.11 8.81 -16.74
N GLU A 109 11.35 9.69 -17.35
CA GLU A 109 10.98 10.99 -16.79
C GLU A 109 9.78 10.94 -15.84
N GLU A 110 9.01 9.84 -15.85
CA GLU A 110 7.86 9.67 -14.96
C GLU A 110 8.30 9.27 -13.56
N GLY A 111 7.99 10.12 -12.59
CA GLY A 111 8.24 9.86 -11.17
C GLY A 111 7.08 9.15 -10.48
N ASP A 112 7.33 8.66 -9.28
CA ASP A 112 6.28 8.13 -8.39
C ASP A 112 5.48 9.29 -7.77
N PRO A 113 4.15 9.33 -7.88
CA PRO A 113 3.35 10.35 -7.19
C PRO A 113 3.34 10.09 -5.68
N GLY A 114 3.44 11.16 -4.89
CA GLY A 114 3.50 11.12 -3.42
C GLY A 114 2.14 10.82 -2.76
N LEU A 115 1.40 9.82 -3.24
CA LEU A 115 0.02 9.52 -2.83
C LEU A 115 -0.11 8.28 -1.95
N GLY A 116 1.00 7.66 -1.56
CA GLY A 116 1.00 6.45 -0.74
C GLY A 116 2.38 6.10 -0.21
N ASN A 117 2.43 5.13 0.70
CA ASN A 117 3.65 4.72 1.37
C ASN A 117 3.98 3.23 1.22
N GLY A 118 3.00 2.35 1.42
CA GLY A 118 3.28 0.91 1.57
C GLY A 118 2.21 -0.02 1.04
N GLY A 119 2.07 -1.18 1.70
CA GLY A 119 1.19 -2.27 1.26
C GLY A 119 -0.27 -1.89 1.12
N LEU A 120 -0.81 -1.11 2.06
CA LEU A 120 -2.20 -0.65 2.05
C LEU A 120 -2.50 0.21 0.81
N GLY A 121 -1.66 1.22 0.55
CA GLY A 121 -1.84 2.11 -0.61
C GLY A 121 -1.58 1.41 -1.94
N ARG A 122 -0.62 0.46 -1.98
CA ARG A 122 -0.39 -0.31 -3.21
C ARG A 122 -1.53 -1.30 -3.48
N LEU A 123 -2.11 -1.91 -2.45
CA LEU A 123 -3.30 -2.75 -2.60
C LEU A 123 -4.45 -1.95 -3.20
N ALA A 124 -4.74 -0.77 -2.65
CA ALA A 124 -5.78 0.13 -3.17
C ALA A 124 -5.56 0.46 -4.66
N ALA A 125 -4.32 0.74 -5.07
CA ALA A 125 -3.98 1.00 -6.46
C ALA A 125 -4.14 -0.25 -7.36
N CYS A 126 -3.77 -1.45 -6.88
CA CYS A 126 -4.02 -2.71 -7.61
C CYS A 126 -5.52 -2.99 -7.75
N PHE A 127 -6.31 -2.69 -6.72
CA PHE A 127 -7.76 -2.89 -6.77
C PHE A 127 -8.45 -1.97 -7.77
N LEU A 128 -8.01 -0.71 -7.88
CA LEU A 128 -8.52 0.18 -8.93
C LEU A 128 -8.22 -0.36 -10.33
N ASP A 129 -6.98 -0.80 -10.59
CA ASP A 129 -6.59 -1.42 -11.86
C ASP A 129 -7.47 -2.64 -12.17
N SER A 130 -7.67 -3.52 -11.18
CA SER A 130 -8.47 -4.74 -11.34
C SER A 130 -9.97 -4.45 -11.48
N MET A 131 -10.56 -3.49 -10.74
CA MET A 131 -11.96 -3.10 -10.96
C MET A 131 -12.18 -2.63 -12.39
N ALA A 132 -11.27 -1.82 -12.93
CA ALA A 132 -11.35 -1.36 -14.32
C ALA A 132 -11.13 -2.52 -15.32
N ALA A 133 -10.22 -3.45 -15.05
CA ALA A 133 -9.96 -4.62 -15.90
C ALA A 133 -11.15 -5.59 -15.94
N GLU A 134 -11.84 -5.79 -14.81
CA GLU A 134 -13.03 -6.64 -14.67
C GLU A 134 -14.34 -5.94 -15.11
N GLY A 135 -14.27 -4.69 -15.58
CA GLY A 135 -15.43 -3.95 -16.06
C GLY A 135 -16.38 -3.44 -14.98
N ILE A 136 -15.92 -3.38 -13.74
CA ILE A 136 -16.65 -2.85 -12.58
C ILE A 136 -16.53 -1.33 -12.56
N LEU A 137 -17.64 -0.63 -12.31
CA LEU A 137 -17.65 0.82 -12.11
C LEU A 137 -17.08 1.16 -10.73
N GLY A 138 -15.75 1.26 -10.65
CA GLY A 138 -15.00 1.45 -9.41
C GLY A 138 -14.36 2.83 -9.30
N PHE A 139 -14.62 3.52 -8.19
CA PHE A 139 -14.15 4.88 -7.94
C PHE A 139 -13.32 4.92 -6.66
N GLY A 140 -12.05 5.33 -6.75
CA GLY A 140 -11.24 5.59 -5.58
C GLY A 140 -11.58 6.95 -4.95
N ASN A 141 -11.53 7.02 -3.61
CA ASN A 141 -11.63 8.27 -2.84
C ASN A 141 -10.49 8.34 -1.84
N GLY A 142 -9.69 9.40 -1.91
CA GLY A 142 -8.53 9.60 -1.02
C GLY A 142 -8.08 11.05 -0.95
N MET A 143 -6.89 11.26 -0.40
CA MET A 143 -6.28 12.57 -0.23
C MET A 143 -5.24 12.85 -1.32
N ARG A 144 -5.19 14.11 -1.79
CA ARG A 144 -4.13 14.62 -2.67
C ARG A 144 -3.06 15.28 -1.83
N TYR A 145 -2.05 14.52 -1.43
CA TYR A 145 -0.95 15.06 -0.64
C TYR A 145 0.01 15.86 -1.52
N ARG A 146 0.34 17.09 -1.08
CA ARG A 146 1.28 17.95 -1.82
C ARG A 146 2.71 17.42 -1.80
N TYR A 147 3.14 16.85 -0.68
CA TYR A 147 4.52 16.38 -0.46
C TYR A 147 4.60 14.87 -0.15
N GLY A 148 3.46 14.14 -0.19
CA GLY A 148 3.42 12.73 0.13
C GLY A 148 3.87 12.42 1.56
N LEU A 149 4.60 11.30 1.74
CA LEU A 149 5.19 10.95 3.03
C LEU A 149 6.49 11.76 3.27
N PHE A 150 7.53 11.42 2.55
CA PHE A 150 8.83 12.08 2.43
C PHE A 150 9.68 11.33 1.40
N ARG A 151 10.70 12.00 0.86
CA ARG A 151 11.76 11.36 0.12
C ARG A 151 12.88 10.95 1.08
N GLN A 152 13.32 9.68 1.00
CA GLN A 152 14.39 9.16 1.84
C GLN A 152 15.75 9.38 1.18
N LYS A 153 16.68 9.96 1.94
CA LYS A 153 18.12 9.95 1.66
C LYS A 153 18.85 9.14 2.72
N ILE A 154 20.03 8.64 2.37
CA ILE A 154 20.94 8.00 3.32
C ILE A 154 22.18 8.90 3.45
N GLU A 155 22.41 9.43 4.64
CA GLU A 155 23.55 10.30 4.94
C GLU A 155 24.27 9.79 6.20
N GLY A 156 25.55 9.46 6.09
CA GLY A 156 26.30 8.83 7.20
C GLY A 156 25.66 7.53 7.69
N GLY A 157 25.09 6.74 6.80
CA GLY A 157 24.38 5.50 7.10
C GLY A 157 22.96 5.69 7.66
N ARG A 158 22.49 6.91 7.89
CA ARG A 158 21.20 7.22 8.53
C ARG A 158 20.14 7.60 7.51
N GLN A 159 18.89 7.23 7.78
CA GLN A 159 17.76 7.80 7.05
C GLN A 159 17.61 9.28 7.39
N VAL A 160 17.58 10.11 6.33
CA VAL A 160 17.23 11.52 6.38
C VAL A 160 15.97 11.73 5.56
N GLU A 161 14.95 12.32 6.19
CA GLU A 161 13.69 12.66 5.54
C GLU A 161 13.80 14.05 4.90
N VAL A 162 13.49 14.12 3.61
CA VAL A 162 13.40 15.39 2.89
C VAL A 162 12.06 15.48 2.17
N THR A 163 11.64 16.70 1.84
CA THR A 163 10.37 16.95 1.15
C THR A 163 10.34 16.22 -0.19
N ASP A 164 9.24 15.54 -0.47
CA ASP A 164 8.99 14.91 -1.77
C ASP A 164 8.19 15.87 -2.67
N ASN A 165 8.92 16.63 -3.49
CA ASN A 165 8.35 17.64 -4.37
C ASN A 165 7.86 17.01 -5.71
N TRP A 166 7.07 15.95 -5.64
CA TRP A 166 6.60 15.21 -6.81
C TRP A 166 5.73 16.04 -7.77
N LEU A 167 5.15 17.15 -7.29
CA LEU A 167 4.32 18.08 -8.08
C LEU A 167 5.11 19.22 -8.74
N ASP A 168 6.42 19.37 -8.49
CA ASP A 168 7.19 20.51 -9.00
C ASP A 168 7.18 20.63 -10.54
N LYS A 169 7.09 19.50 -11.22
CA LYS A 169 6.98 19.45 -12.70
C LYS A 169 5.53 19.36 -13.19
N GLY A 170 4.54 19.44 -12.30
CA GLY A 170 3.13 19.14 -12.58
C GLY A 170 2.86 17.62 -12.64
N TYR A 171 1.59 17.26 -12.60
CA TYR A 171 1.14 15.85 -12.72
C TYR A 171 0.10 15.75 -13.86
N PRO A 172 0.53 15.31 -15.07
CA PRO A 172 -0.29 15.39 -16.28
C PRO A 172 -1.54 14.52 -16.27
N TRP A 173 -1.63 13.58 -15.31
CA TRP A 173 -2.75 12.64 -15.18
C TRP A 173 -3.97 13.21 -14.47
N GLU A 174 -3.82 14.24 -13.64
CA GLU A 174 -4.92 14.78 -12.85
C GLU A 174 -5.69 15.90 -13.55
N THR A 175 -6.99 15.98 -13.29
CA THR A 175 -7.87 17.07 -13.71
C THR A 175 -8.57 17.65 -12.48
N ARG A 176 -8.41 18.96 -12.26
CA ARG A 176 -9.07 19.71 -11.16
C ARG A 176 -10.52 20.04 -11.54
N HIS A 177 -11.43 19.92 -10.58
CA HIS A 177 -12.86 20.19 -10.73
C HIS A 177 -13.40 21.12 -9.63
N ASP A 178 -13.19 22.43 -9.77
CA ASP A 178 -13.62 23.44 -8.76
C ASP A 178 -15.13 23.43 -8.50
N GLU A 179 -15.92 23.19 -9.53
CA GLU A 179 -17.40 23.12 -9.46
C GLU A 179 -17.91 21.94 -8.65
N SER A 180 -17.06 20.95 -8.42
CA SER A 180 -17.36 19.74 -7.65
C SER A 180 -16.83 19.80 -6.21
N SER A 181 -16.33 20.96 -5.78
CA SER A 181 -15.81 21.15 -4.43
C SER A 181 -16.88 20.97 -3.35
N VAL A 182 -16.44 20.60 -2.16
CA VAL A 182 -17.28 20.39 -0.97
C VAL A 182 -16.71 21.24 0.18
N ILE A 183 -17.59 21.92 0.92
CA ILE A 183 -17.19 22.62 2.15
C ILE A 183 -17.29 21.65 3.32
N VAL A 184 -16.17 21.44 3.99
CA VAL A 184 -16.06 20.61 5.20
C VAL A 184 -15.83 21.53 6.40
N ARG A 185 -16.58 21.30 7.48
CA ARG A 185 -16.51 22.09 8.71
C ARG A 185 -15.86 21.32 9.84
N PHE A 186 -14.94 21.97 10.54
CA PHE A 186 -14.30 21.48 11.75
C PHE A 186 -14.63 22.38 12.94
N GLY A 187 -14.89 21.79 14.12
CA GLY A 187 -15.23 22.53 15.32
C GLY A 187 -16.58 23.27 15.25
N GLY A 188 -16.68 24.37 15.97
CA GLY A 188 -17.93 25.11 16.12
C GLY A 188 -18.88 24.50 17.15
N GLU A 189 -20.11 24.99 17.16
CA GLU A 189 -21.16 24.55 18.09
C GLU A 189 -22.34 23.95 17.34
N VAL A 190 -22.96 22.91 17.91
CA VAL A 190 -24.20 22.34 17.38
C VAL A 190 -25.38 23.05 18.01
N VAL A 191 -26.18 23.72 17.18
CA VAL A 191 -27.37 24.46 17.59
C VAL A 191 -28.64 23.69 17.26
N ARG A 192 -29.49 23.47 18.25
CA ARG A 192 -30.83 22.90 18.06
C ARG A 192 -31.82 23.99 17.66
N HIS A 193 -32.51 23.77 16.58
CA HIS A 193 -33.62 24.58 16.11
C HIS A 193 -34.92 23.82 16.26
N GLU A 194 -36.01 24.54 16.45
CA GLU A 194 -37.36 23.96 16.55
C GLU A 194 -38.35 24.89 15.87
N ASP A 195 -39.22 24.36 15.03
CA ASP A 195 -40.27 25.15 14.37
C ASP A 195 -41.57 25.19 15.22
N GLU A 196 -42.56 25.97 14.74
CA GLU A 196 -43.86 26.11 15.43
C GLU A 196 -44.67 24.81 15.53
N SER A 197 -44.31 23.76 14.75
CA SER A 197 -44.94 22.42 14.82
C SER A 197 -44.31 21.53 15.84
N GLY A 198 -43.15 21.93 16.47
CA GLY A 198 -42.37 21.15 17.36
C GLY A 198 -41.40 20.22 16.63
N LYS A 199 -41.20 20.32 15.33
CA LYS A 199 -40.18 19.66 14.57
C LYS A 199 -38.84 20.34 14.83
N PHE A 200 -37.85 19.56 15.23
CA PHE A 200 -36.50 20.07 15.51
C PHE A 200 -35.49 19.55 14.48
N TRP A 201 -34.43 20.32 14.28
CA TRP A 201 -33.25 19.95 13.52
C TRP A 201 -32.04 20.60 14.14
N PHE A 202 -30.86 20.18 13.65
CA PHE A 202 -29.59 20.71 14.16
C PHE A 202 -28.80 21.37 13.05
N SER A 203 -28.12 22.49 13.38
CA SER A 203 -27.09 23.08 12.54
C SER A 203 -25.76 23.08 13.28
N GLN A 204 -24.65 23.08 12.53
CA GLN A 204 -23.32 23.32 13.09
C GLN A 204 -22.89 24.74 12.70
N GLU A 205 -22.67 25.60 13.70
CA GLU A 205 -22.38 27.02 13.52
C GLU A 205 -20.94 27.35 13.96
N GLY A 206 -20.33 28.38 13.36
CA GLY A 206 -18.93 28.71 13.64
C GLY A 206 -17.95 27.66 13.14
N GLY A 207 -16.80 27.59 13.80
CA GLY A 207 -15.74 26.65 13.44
C GLY A 207 -14.92 27.05 12.21
N GLU A 208 -14.05 26.16 11.79
CA GLU A 208 -13.18 26.31 10.63
C GLU A 208 -13.85 25.67 9.40
N MET A 209 -13.96 26.39 8.30
CA MET A 209 -14.43 25.87 7.04
C MET A 209 -13.29 25.66 6.07
N VAL A 210 -13.21 24.47 5.50
CA VAL A 210 -12.19 24.06 4.53
C VAL A 210 -12.89 23.62 3.25
N LYS A 211 -12.39 24.09 2.11
CA LYS A 211 -12.87 23.69 0.80
C LYS A 211 -12.08 22.46 0.35
N ALA A 212 -12.74 21.30 0.28
CA ALA A 212 -12.21 20.11 -0.34
C ALA A 212 -12.40 20.20 -1.85
N VAL A 213 -11.28 20.27 -2.60
CA VAL A 213 -11.28 20.41 -4.05
C VAL A 213 -10.87 19.09 -4.67
N PRO A 214 -11.71 18.48 -5.55
CA PRO A 214 -11.37 17.19 -6.15
C PRO A 214 -10.47 17.32 -7.37
N TYR A 215 -9.52 16.39 -7.44
CA TYR A 215 -8.67 16.12 -8.59
C TYR A 215 -8.92 14.67 -9.03
N ASP A 216 -9.30 14.47 -10.27
CA ASP A 216 -9.62 13.17 -10.83
C ASP A 216 -8.47 12.64 -11.68
N VAL A 217 -8.02 11.40 -11.41
CA VAL A 217 -7.03 10.66 -12.18
C VAL A 217 -7.75 9.51 -12.89
N PRO A 218 -7.60 9.35 -14.23
CA PRO A 218 -8.22 8.24 -14.95
C PRO A 218 -7.53 6.92 -14.60
N ILE A 219 -8.34 5.87 -14.42
CA ILE A 219 -7.89 4.49 -14.19
C ILE A 219 -8.33 3.65 -15.38
N ILE A 220 -7.38 3.27 -16.21
CA ILE A 220 -7.61 2.58 -17.49
C ILE A 220 -7.51 1.07 -17.27
N GLY A 221 -8.59 0.36 -17.53
CA GLY A 221 -8.63 -1.11 -17.45
C GLY A 221 -8.00 -1.78 -18.67
N MET A 222 -7.75 -3.08 -18.55
CA MET A 222 -7.22 -3.91 -19.63
C MET A 222 -8.15 -3.87 -20.86
N ASP A 223 -7.57 -3.84 -22.05
CA ASP A 223 -8.24 -3.64 -23.34
C ASP A 223 -8.89 -2.24 -23.54
N GLY A 224 -8.68 -1.32 -22.62
CA GLY A 224 -9.20 0.03 -22.69
C GLY A 224 -10.74 0.14 -22.73
N LYS A 225 -11.46 -0.88 -22.30
CA LYS A 225 -12.94 -0.91 -22.36
C LYS A 225 -13.59 -0.10 -21.25
N THR A 226 -13.00 -0.14 -20.07
CA THR A 226 -13.48 0.58 -18.89
C THR A 226 -12.43 1.58 -18.46
N VAL A 227 -12.85 2.81 -18.27
CA VAL A 227 -12.06 3.87 -17.65
C VAL A 227 -12.81 4.32 -16.41
N ASN A 228 -12.19 4.09 -15.25
CA ASN A 228 -12.69 4.54 -13.94
C ASN A 228 -11.96 5.80 -13.50
N ARG A 229 -12.22 6.28 -12.28
CA ARG A 229 -11.56 7.45 -11.70
C ARG A 229 -11.09 7.21 -10.28
N LEU A 230 -9.92 7.76 -9.98
CA LEU A 230 -9.47 8.01 -8.63
C LEU A 230 -9.70 9.50 -8.33
N ARG A 231 -10.56 9.80 -7.37
CA ARG A 231 -10.83 11.16 -6.88
C ARG A 231 -10.00 11.44 -5.65
N LEU A 232 -9.17 12.45 -5.75
CA LEU A 232 -8.26 12.89 -4.69
C LEU A 232 -8.65 14.28 -4.22
N TRP A 233 -8.80 14.44 -2.91
CA TRP A 233 -9.24 15.69 -2.30
C TRP A 233 -8.05 16.51 -1.80
N SER A 234 -7.95 17.75 -2.26
CA SER A 234 -7.02 18.77 -1.78
C SER A 234 -7.76 19.72 -0.85
N ALA A 235 -7.17 20.09 0.28
CA ALA A 235 -7.71 21.06 1.21
C ALA A 235 -7.26 22.46 0.81
N GLU A 236 -8.22 23.38 0.69
CA GLU A 236 -7.98 24.77 0.34
C GLU A 236 -8.85 25.68 1.23
N PRO A 237 -8.52 26.95 1.37
CA PRO A 237 -9.35 27.89 2.14
C PRO A 237 -10.73 28.05 1.52
N ALA A 238 -11.79 28.02 2.36
CA ALA A 238 -13.17 28.16 1.95
C ALA A 238 -13.64 29.61 1.78
N GLN A 239 -12.90 30.55 2.33
CA GLN A 239 -13.17 32.00 2.31
C GLN A 239 -11.97 32.73 1.73
N GLU A 240 -11.98 34.06 1.79
CA GLU A 240 -10.81 34.87 1.43
C GLU A 240 -9.57 34.34 2.17
N ASP A 241 -8.59 33.95 1.41
CA ASP A 241 -7.42 33.20 1.87
C ASP A 241 -6.24 34.11 2.27
N PHE A 242 -6.42 35.44 2.14
CA PHE A 242 -5.33 36.38 2.28
C PHE A 242 -5.78 37.69 2.96
N ASP A 243 -5.14 38.01 4.10
CA ASP A 243 -5.35 39.29 4.79
C ASP A 243 -4.43 40.36 4.17
N LEU A 244 -4.99 41.14 3.24
CA LEU A 244 -4.27 42.20 2.54
C LEU A 244 -3.78 43.29 3.50
N ASP A 245 -4.53 43.60 4.58
CA ASP A 245 -4.12 44.60 5.58
C ASP A 245 -2.93 44.10 6.40
N ALA A 246 -2.91 42.85 6.84
CA ALA A 246 -1.74 42.27 7.51
C ALA A 246 -0.51 42.30 6.59
N PHE A 247 -0.68 41.94 5.30
CA PHE A 247 0.40 41.97 4.30
C PHE A 247 0.98 43.39 4.17
N ASN A 248 0.11 44.39 4.04
CA ASN A 248 0.53 45.79 3.88
C ASN A 248 1.24 46.34 5.14
N ARG A 249 0.98 45.75 6.31
CA ARG A 249 1.72 46.07 7.54
C ARG A 249 3.03 45.31 7.68
N GLY A 250 3.37 44.42 6.74
CA GLY A 250 4.58 43.59 6.75
C GLY A 250 4.44 42.30 7.58
N ASP A 251 3.25 41.94 8.04
CA ASP A 251 2.96 40.68 8.74
C ASP A 251 2.54 39.59 7.74
N TYR A 252 3.50 39.07 7.00
CA TYR A 252 3.26 38.07 5.95
C TYR A 252 2.76 36.74 6.51
N ALA A 253 3.12 36.36 7.73
CA ALA A 253 2.67 35.13 8.37
C ALA A 253 1.18 35.22 8.72
N ALA A 254 0.73 36.32 9.33
CA ALA A 254 -0.67 36.56 9.61
C ALA A 254 -1.49 36.67 8.30
N ALA A 255 -0.94 37.31 7.26
CA ALA A 255 -1.59 37.46 5.97
C ALA A 255 -1.90 36.15 5.29
N ALA A 256 -1.06 35.10 5.43
CA ALA A 256 -1.23 33.80 4.81
C ALA A 256 -1.86 32.73 5.73
N LYS A 257 -2.18 33.07 6.97
CA LYS A 257 -2.55 32.10 8.03
C LYS A 257 -3.72 31.21 7.61
N PHE A 258 -4.81 31.75 7.09
CA PHE A 258 -5.99 30.97 6.70
C PHE A 258 -5.68 29.94 5.61
N ARG A 259 -4.84 30.34 4.63
CA ARG A 259 -4.37 29.45 3.59
C ARG A 259 -3.52 28.33 4.19
N THR A 260 -2.52 28.69 4.99
CA THR A 260 -1.58 27.74 5.58
C THR A 260 -2.30 26.71 6.47
N ASP A 261 -3.25 27.14 7.29
CA ASP A 261 -4.01 26.26 8.18
C ASP A 261 -4.87 25.26 7.38
N ALA A 262 -5.52 25.70 6.29
CA ALA A 262 -6.34 24.83 5.45
C ALA A 262 -5.48 23.86 4.64
N GLU A 263 -4.46 24.36 3.93
CA GLU A 263 -3.60 23.56 3.05
C GLU A 263 -2.82 22.48 3.84
N ALA A 264 -2.44 22.76 5.10
CA ALA A 264 -1.73 21.82 5.98
C ALA A 264 -2.42 20.45 6.08
N ILE A 265 -3.75 20.40 5.94
CA ILE A 265 -4.53 19.15 6.00
C ILE A 265 -4.12 18.19 4.89
N SER A 266 -3.77 18.69 3.69
CA SER A 266 -3.40 17.87 2.54
C SER A 266 -1.92 17.99 2.14
N GLU A 267 -1.03 18.47 3.03
CA GLU A 267 0.40 18.55 2.69
C GLU A 267 1.13 17.22 2.82
N ILE A 268 1.02 16.56 3.98
CA ILE A 268 1.84 15.39 4.35
C ILE A 268 0.98 14.16 4.65
N LEU A 269 1.29 13.03 4.02
CA LEU A 269 0.77 11.72 4.40
C LEU A 269 1.42 11.27 5.71
N TYR A 270 0.62 10.87 6.69
CA TYR A 270 1.07 10.44 8.02
C TYR A 270 1.93 11.50 8.73
N PRO A 271 1.35 12.67 9.09
CA PRO A 271 2.04 13.64 9.93
C PRO A 271 2.49 12.98 11.24
N ASN A 272 3.53 13.54 11.85
CA ASN A 272 4.03 13.06 13.13
C ASN A 272 2.94 13.22 14.21
N ASP A 273 2.37 12.12 14.67
CA ASP A 273 1.27 12.03 15.63
C ASP A 273 1.71 11.78 17.09
N ALA A 274 2.98 11.91 17.38
CA ALA A 274 3.50 11.85 18.76
C ALA A 274 2.93 12.99 19.63
N GLY A 275 2.58 14.13 19.04
CA GLY A 275 1.96 15.28 19.69
C GLY A 275 0.47 15.47 19.34
N GLU A 276 -0.23 16.29 20.14
CA GLU A 276 -1.67 16.57 19.94
C GLU A 276 -1.96 17.20 18.57
N HIS A 277 -1.14 18.15 18.11
CA HIS A 277 -1.32 18.83 16.82
C HIS A 277 -1.29 17.85 15.64
N GLY A 278 -0.34 16.91 15.61
CA GLY A 278 -0.26 15.92 14.56
C GLY A 278 -1.42 14.94 14.58
N ARG A 279 -1.90 14.55 15.77
CA ARG A 279 -3.10 13.72 15.91
C ARG A 279 -4.35 14.44 15.42
N ILE A 280 -4.54 15.72 15.77
CA ILE A 280 -5.66 16.54 15.27
C ILE A 280 -5.58 16.65 13.74
N LEU A 281 -4.39 16.89 13.18
CA LEU A 281 -4.21 16.98 11.74
C LEU A 281 -4.57 15.67 11.04
N ARG A 282 -4.16 14.53 11.58
CA ARG A 282 -4.54 13.21 11.05
C ARG A 282 -6.05 12.98 11.08
N LEU A 283 -6.72 13.33 12.18
CA LEU A 283 -8.19 13.22 12.27
C LEU A 283 -8.89 14.14 11.27
N LYS A 284 -8.34 15.36 11.03
CA LYS A 284 -8.83 16.26 9.97
C LYS A 284 -8.68 15.63 8.58
N GLN A 285 -7.56 14.98 8.28
CA GLN A 285 -7.35 14.28 7.01
C GLN A 285 -8.41 13.18 6.81
N GLU A 286 -8.58 12.32 7.82
CA GLU A 286 -9.55 11.21 7.78
C GLU A 286 -10.98 11.70 7.57
N TYR A 287 -11.38 12.78 8.23
CA TYR A 287 -12.73 13.33 8.04
C TYR A 287 -12.90 14.09 6.72
N LEU A 288 -11.88 14.82 6.24
CA LEU A 288 -11.98 15.61 5.01
C LEU A 288 -12.36 14.75 3.81
N PHE A 289 -11.62 13.66 3.54
CA PHE A 289 -11.90 12.84 2.37
C PHE A 289 -13.17 12.00 2.52
N VAL A 290 -13.53 11.62 3.75
CA VAL A 290 -14.79 10.94 4.04
C VAL A 290 -15.98 11.86 3.76
N ALA A 291 -16.00 13.04 4.36
CA ALA A 291 -17.11 14.00 4.20
C ALA A 291 -17.26 14.44 2.75
N ALA A 292 -16.15 14.83 2.10
CA ALA A 292 -16.17 15.25 0.70
C ALA A 292 -16.56 14.12 -0.26
N GLY A 293 -16.03 12.91 -0.02
CA GLY A 293 -16.36 11.72 -0.82
C GLY A 293 -17.83 11.35 -0.74
N LEU A 294 -18.39 11.28 0.47
CA LEU A 294 -19.81 10.94 0.66
C LEU A 294 -20.75 12.01 0.10
N ALA A 295 -20.47 13.30 0.31
CA ALA A 295 -21.25 14.38 -0.29
C ALA A 295 -21.25 14.29 -1.83
N SER A 296 -20.08 13.95 -2.43
CA SER A 296 -19.97 13.71 -3.88
C SER A 296 -20.79 12.50 -4.33
N ILE A 297 -20.80 11.41 -3.56
CA ILE A 297 -21.57 10.20 -3.87
C ILE A 297 -23.07 10.49 -3.85
N ILE A 298 -23.55 11.16 -2.80
CA ILE A 298 -24.97 11.54 -2.69
C ILE A 298 -25.38 12.45 -3.85
N ARG A 299 -24.56 13.44 -4.17
CA ARG A 299 -24.82 14.35 -5.31
C ARG A 299 -24.90 13.56 -6.63
N ASN A 300 -23.97 12.62 -6.87
CA ASN A 300 -23.98 11.78 -8.06
C ASN A 300 -25.21 10.86 -8.09
N PHE A 301 -25.56 10.23 -6.97
CA PHE A 301 -26.77 9.40 -6.89
C PHE A 301 -28.05 10.19 -7.26
N LYS A 302 -28.21 11.40 -6.72
CA LYS A 302 -29.37 12.27 -7.03
C LYS A 302 -29.37 12.74 -8.48
N PHE A 303 -28.19 12.96 -9.06
CA PHE A 303 -28.06 13.36 -10.46
C PHE A 303 -28.38 12.21 -11.42
N ASP A 304 -27.85 11.01 -11.15
CA ASP A 304 -28.04 9.84 -12.00
C ASP A 304 -29.46 9.26 -11.88
N HIS A 305 -30.06 9.37 -10.68
CA HIS A 305 -31.35 8.76 -10.34
C HIS A 305 -32.29 9.77 -9.65
N PRO A 306 -32.72 10.86 -10.31
CA PRO A 306 -33.42 11.97 -9.67
C PRO A 306 -34.78 11.57 -9.06
N ASP A 307 -35.40 10.52 -9.56
CA ASP A 307 -36.72 10.02 -9.10
C ASP A 307 -36.60 8.74 -8.26
N ALA A 308 -35.37 8.31 -7.90
CA ALA A 308 -35.18 7.06 -7.16
C ALA A 308 -35.59 7.19 -5.68
N ASP A 309 -36.29 6.19 -5.18
CA ASP A 309 -36.45 6.02 -3.72
C ASP A 309 -35.07 5.78 -3.08
N TRP A 310 -34.79 6.47 -1.99
CA TRP A 310 -33.55 6.29 -1.22
C TRP A 310 -33.29 4.84 -0.80
N LYS A 311 -34.33 4.03 -0.65
CA LYS A 311 -34.19 2.59 -0.38
C LYS A 311 -33.42 1.81 -1.47
N ARG A 312 -33.35 2.36 -2.69
CA ARG A 312 -32.55 1.80 -3.77
C ARG A 312 -31.07 2.16 -3.68
N PHE A 313 -30.69 3.09 -2.80
CA PHE A 313 -29.29 3.49 -2.66
C PHE A 313 -28.34 2.29 -2.48
N PRO A 314 -28.60 1.30 -1.60
CA PRO A 314 -27.72 0.13 -1.44
C PRO A 314 -27.69 -0.80 -2.67
N GLU A 315 -28.69 -0.74 -3.54
CA GLU A 315 -28.71 -1.51 -4.80
C GLU A 315 -27.80 -0.88 -5.86
N LEU A 316 -27.58 0.45 -5.80
CA LEU A 316 -26.86 1.23 -6.81
C LEU A 316 -25.49 1.73 -6.33
N VAL A 317 -25.22 1.72 -5.03
CA VAL A 317 -24.01 2.22 -4.40
C VAL A 317 -23.45 1.21 -3.41
N ALA A 318 -22.18 0.87 -3.56
CA ALA A 318 -21.39 0.16 -2.56
C ALA A 318 -20.24 1.06 -2.08
N ILE A 319 -20.04 1.15 -0.77
CA ILE A 319 -18.97 1.92 -0.14
C ILE A 319 -18.06 0.94 0.57
N HIS A 320 -16.78 0.92 0.21
CA HIS A 320 -15.80 0.05 0.84
C HIS A 320 -14.74 0.85 1.59
N THR A 321 -14.56 0.56 2.88
CA THR A 321 -13.58 1.21 3.74
C THR A 321 -12.32 0.37 3.87
N ASN A 322 -11.19 0.93 3.41
CA ASN A 322 -9.88 0.30 3.46
C ASN A 322 -9.17 0.66 4.77
N ASP A 323 -9.18 -0.25 5.72
CA ASP A 323 -8.81 -0.07 7.13
C ASP A 323 -9.78 0.86 7.89
N THR A 324 -9.39 1.34 9.07
CA THR A 324 -10.20 2.20 9.96
C THR A 324 -10.10 3.69 9.62
N HIS A 325 -9.16 4.10 8.77
CA HIS A 325 -9.00 5.52 8.41
C HIS A 325 -10.31 6.15 7.89
N PRO A 326 -11.14 5.46 7.08
CA PRO A 326 -12.45 5.97 6.67
C PRO A 326 -13.62 5.48 7.55
N ALA A 327 -13.39 5.02 8.77
CA ALA A 327 -14.43 4.49 9.67
C ALA A 327 -15.61 5.47 9.89
N MET A 328 -15.34 6.79 9.81
CA MET A 328 -16.37 7.82 9.93
C MET A 328 -17.41 7.79 8.80
N CYS A 329 -17.21 7.02 7.73
CA CYS A 329 -18.19 6.87 6.66
C CYS A 329 -19.59 6.51 7.19
N GLY A 330 -19.69 5.64 8.21
CA GLY A 330 -20.98 5.26 8.79
C GLY A 330 -21.73 6.42 9.43
N ALA A 331 -21.05 7.16 10.31
CA ALA A 331 -21.65 8.29 11.02
C ALA A 331 -21.90 9.49 10.11
N GLU A 332 -21.01 9.79 9.18
CA GLU A 332 -21.15 10.88 8.23
C GLU A 332 -22.25 10.60 7.21
N LEU A 333 -22.38 9.37 6.71
CA LEU A 333 -23.49 9.01 5.83
C LEU A 333 -24.83 9.12 6.56
N MET A 334 -24.93 8.71 7.82
CA MET A 334 -26.12 8.97 8.66
C MET A 334 -26.43 10.47 8.75
N ARG A 335 -25.42 11.31 9.01
CA ARG A 335 -25.59 12.76 9.10
C ARG A 335 -26.13 13.34 7.79
N LEU A 336 -25.56 13.00 6.66
CA LEU A 336 -25.99 13.47 5.37
C LEU A 336 -27.43 13.03 5.05
N LEU A 337 -27.77 11.77 5.29
CA LEU A 337 -29.11 11.23 5.01
C LEU A 337 -30.18 11.84 5.94
N VAL A 338 -29.88 12.06 7.21
CA VAL A 338 -30.86 12.56 8.18
C VAL A 338 -30.91 14.10 8.18
N ASP A 339 -29.76 14.80 8.29
CA ASP A 339 -29.75 16.26 8.41
C ASP A 339 -29.94 16.96 7.07
N GLU A 340 -29.40 16.45 5.97
CA GLU A 340 -29.45 17.13 4.67
C GLU A 340 -30.56 16.59 3.75
N GLU A 341 -30.79 15.27 3.73
CA GLU A 341 -31.82 14.65 2.89
C GLU A 341 -33.15 14.42 3.64
N GLY A 342 -33.18 14.61 4.94
CA GLY A 342 -34.42 14.61 5.75
C GLY A 342 -35.05 13.24 5.98
N LEU A 343 -34.26 12.15 5.85
CA LEU A 343 -34.72 10.79 6.12
C LEU A 343 -34.88 10.56 7.61
N ASP A 344 -35.81 9.64 7.96
CA ASP A 344 -35.88 9.13 9.32
C ASP A 344 -34.68 8.24 9.66
N TRP A 345 -34.39 8.09 10.96
CA TRP A 345 -33.22 7.35 11.44
C TRP A 345 -33.18 5.90 10.94
N ASP A 346 -34.31 5.19 11.00
CA ASP A 346 -34.34 3.76 10.71
C ASP A 346 -34.12 3.50 9.20
N THR A 347 -34.68 4.33 8.34
CA THR A 347 -34.44 4.29 6.90
C THR A 347 -32.98 4.62 6.59
N ALA A 348 -32.40 5.67 7.20
CA ALA A 348 -31.00 6.03 7.00
C ALA A 348 -30.05 4.93 7.50
N TRP A 349 -30.36 4.35 8.65
CA TRP A 349 -29.55 3.26 9.22
C TRP A 349 -29.57 1.99 8.36
N ASP A 350 -30.71 1.63 7.80
CA ASP A 350 -30.84 0.50 6.86
C ASP A 350 -30.00 0.74 5.60
N ILE A 351 -29.98 1.96 5.07
CA ILE A 351 -29.13 2.34 3.93
C ILE A 351 -27.64 2.20 4.30
N VAL A 352 -27.21 2.78 5.41
CA VAL A 352 -25.82 2.77 5.86
C VAL A 352 -25.31 1.35 6.01
N THR A 353 -26.04 0.53 6.79
CA THR A 353 -25.61 -0.84 7.09
C THR A 353 -25.69 -1.81 5.93
N LYS A 354 -26.39 -1.48 4.84
CA LYS A 354 -26.41 -2.28 3.60
C LYS A 354 -25.40 -1.78 2.54
N SER A 355 -24.92 -0.55 2.66
CA SER A 355 -24.03 0.05 1.65
C SER A 355 -22.57 -0.05 2.01
N ILE A 356 -22.22 -0.12 3.33
CA ILE A 356 -20.83 -0.07 3.81
C ILE A 356 -20.28 -1.46 4.08
N SER A 357 -19.05 -1.68 3.63
CA SER A 357 -18.23 -2.85 3.94
C SER A 357 -16.82 -2.43 4.38
N TYR A 358 -16.18 -3.24 5.22
CA TYR A 358 -14.92 -2.93 5.88
C TYR A 358 -13.89 -4.03 5.72
N THR A 359 -12.67 -3.66 5.30
CA THR A 359 -11.50 -4.52 5.32
C THR A 359 -10.58 -4.13 6.47
N ASN A 360 -10.27 -5.08 7.36
CA ASN A 360 -9.28 -4.91 8.41
C ASN A 360 -7.88 -5.29 7.88
N HIS A 361 -6.86 -4.47 8.18
CA HIS A 361 -5.46 -4.73 7.86
C HIS A 361 -4.57 -4.93 9.08
N THR A 362 -5.14 -4.90 10.29
CA THR A 362 -4.42 -4.88 11.56
C THR A 362 -4.63 -6.17 12.32
N VAL A 363 -3.54 -6.87 12.67
CA VAL A 363 -3.60 -8.09 13.49
C VAL A 363 -3.64 -7.74 14.97
N LEU A 364 -2.88 -6.71 15.38
CA LEU A 364 -2.65 -6.40 16.80
C LEU A 364 -3.77 -5.54 17.38
N PRO A 365 -4.48 -6.02 18.45
CA PRO A 365 -5.53 -5.25 19.10
C PRO A 365 -5.08 -3.87 19.60
N GLU A 366 -3.84 -3.76 20.07
CA GLU A 366 -3.26 -2.51 20.56
C GLU A 366 -3.00 -1.48 19.44
N ALA A 367 -2.88 -1.93 18.21
CA ALA A 367 -2.69 -1.07 17.03
C ALA A 367 -4.01 -0.63 16.39
N LEU A 368 -5.17 -1.11 16.89
CA LEU A 368 -6.48 -0.63 16.44
C LEU A 368 -6.66 0.84 16.84
N GLU A 369 -7.07 1.65 15.87
CA GLU A 369 -7.18 3.10 16.01
C GLU A 369 -8.23 3.51 17.04
N LYS A 370 -7.85 4.45 17.91
CA LYS A 370 -8.69 5.02 18.97
C LYS A 370 -8.43 6.50 19.10
N TRP A 371 -9.47 7.28 19.34
CA TRP A 371 -9.41 8.73 19.53
C TRP A 371 -9.99 9.16 20.88
N PRO A 372 -9.36 10.08 21.61
CA PRO A 372 -9.98 10.65 22.81
C PRO A 372 -11.32 11.31 22.48
N ILE A 373 -12.35 11.04 23.27
CA ILE A 373 -13.71 11.55 23.05
C ILE A 373 -13.72 13.09 23.04
N ASP A 374 -13.00 13.73 23.98
CA ASP A 374 -12.94 15.19 24.07
C ASP A 374 -12.33 15.85 22.81
N THR A 375 -11.27 15.26 22.28
CA THR A 375 -10.66 15.71 21.01
C THR A 375 -11.63 15.53 19.84
N PHE A 376 -12.26 14.37 19.75
CA PHE A 376 -13.20 14.06 18.68
C PHE A 376 -14.44 14.97 18.73
N GLN A 377 -15.03 15.15 19.93
CA GLN A 377 -16.21 15.97 20.16
C GLN A 377 -15.94 17.46 19.88
N ARG A 378 -14.75 17.97 20.26
CA ARG A 378 -14.35 19.36 19.99
C ARG A 378 -14.13 19.61 18.50
N LEU A 379 -13.52 18.64 17.79
CA LEU A 379 -13.17 18.78 16.37
C LEU A 379 -14.36 18.50 15.44
N LEU A 380 -15.18 17.51 15.76
CA LEU A 380 -16.27 16.99 14.92
C LEU A 380 -17.59 16.86 15.71
N PRO A 381 -18.11 17.96 16.28
CA PRO A 381 -19.19 17.91 17.27
C PRO A 381 -20.47 17.29 16.71
N ARG A 382 -20.83 17.53 15.45
CA ARG A 382 -22.05 16.97 14.86
C ARG A 382 -21.90 15.49 14.52
N VAL A 383 -20.78 15.07 13.96
CA VAL A 383 -20.46 13.66 13.66
C VAL A 383 -20.40 12.85 14.96
N TYR A 384 -19.81 13.43 16.01
CA TYR A 384 -19.77 12.79 17.33
C TYR A 384 -21.18 12.50 17.87
N MET A 385 -22.13 13.39 17.69
CA MET A 385 -23.53 13.14 18.11
C MET A 385 -24.14 11.93 17.40
N TYR A 386 -23.80 11.71 16.12
CA TYR A 386 -24.21 10.48 15.40
C TYR A 386 -23.52 9.24 15.93
N ILE A 387 -22.22 9.32 16.20
CA ILE A 387 -21.47 8.20 16.83
C ILE A 387 -22.05 7.85 18.20
N ASP A 388 -22.36 8.85 19.04
CA ASP A 388 -22.96 8.66 20.35
C ASP A 388 -24.35 8.01 20.26
N GLU A 389 -25.22 8.47 19.35
CA GLU A 389 -26.53 7.89 19.14
C GLU A 389 -26.45 6.46 18.55
N ILE A 390 -25.52 6.19 17.62
CA ILE A 390 -25.27 4.83 17.11
C ILE A 390 -24.86 3.93 18.26
N ASN A 391 -23.91 4.38 19.09
CA ASN A 391 -23.43 3.63 20.25
C ASN A 391 -24.55 3.39 21.29
N ARG A 392 -25.37 4.40 21.57
CA ARG A 392 -26.49 4.29 22.50
C ARG A 392 -27.49 3.23 22.04
N ARG A 393 -27.92 3.30 20.75
CA ARG A 393 -28.84 2.30 20.17
C ARG A 393 -28.24 0.90 20.13
N TYR A 394 -26.95 0.79 19.78
CA TYR A 394 -26.24 -0.47 19.84
C TYR A 394 -26.25 -1.08 21.24
N MET A 395 -25.91 -0.28 22.26
CA MET A 395 -25.93 -0.73 23.66
C MET A 395 -27.32 -1.08 24.16
N GLU A 396 -28.37 -0.38 23.71
CA GLU A 396 -29.78 -0.68 24.09
C GLU A 396 -30.26 -1.98 23.45
N SER A 397 -29.93 -2.24 22.21
CA SER A 397 -30.31 -3.47 21.49
C SER A 397 -29.42 -4.68 21.82
N PHE A 398 -28.33 -4.47 22.58
CA PHE A 398 -27.37 -5.53 22.88
C PHE A 398 -28.00 -6.67 23.69
N PRO A 399 -27.81 -7.94 23.28
CA PRO A 399 -28.32 -9.11 24.03
C PRO A 399 -27.67 -9.22 25.42
N ARG A 400 -28.46 -9.11 26.47
CA ARG A 400 -27.98 -9.14 27.86
C ARG A 400 -28.14 -10.52 28.48
N GLU A 401 -27.94 -11.57 27.69
CA GLU A 401 -28.12 -12.96 28.06
C GLU A 401 -26.81 -13.76 27.86
N GLY A 402 -26.66 -14.84 28.63
CA GLY A 402 -25.49 -15.70 28.56
C GLY A 402 -24.29 -15.21 29.38
N GLU A 403 -23.33 -16.11 29.60
CA GLU A 403 -22.09 -15.80 30.33
C GLU A 403 -21.22 -14.79 29.57
N GLY A 404 -20.64 -13.81 30.28
CA GLY A 404 -19.70 -12.84 29.73
C GLY A 404 -20.31 -11.74 28.84
N TRP A 405 -21.66 -11.53 28.84
CA TRP A 405 -22.29 -10.50 28.03
C TRP A 405 -21.80 -9.07 28.35
N GLN A 406 -21.47 -8.79 29.66
CA GLN A 406 -20.93 -7.48 30.03
C GLN A 406 -19.56 -7.20 29.39
N ASP A 407 -18.70 -8.22 29.37
CA ASP A 407 -17.39 -8.11 28.74
C ASP A 407 -17.52 -7.95 27.22
N ARG A 408 -18.41 -8.72 26.58
CA ARG A 408 -18.72 -8.57 25.15
C ARG A 408 -19.25 -7.17 24.84
N LEU A 409 -20.20 -6.66 25.63
CA LEU A 409 -20.70 -5.29 25.47
C LEU A 409 -19.57 -4.26 25.58
N ARG A 410 -18.73 -4.37 26.61
CA ARG A 410 -17.58 -3.51 26.80
C ARG A 410 -16.61 -3.55 25.60
N ASN A 411 -16.30 -4.75 25.12
CA ASN A 411 -15.33 -4.95 24.04
C ASN A 411 -15.87 -4.49 22.68
N THR A 412 -17.18 -4.52 22.47
CA THR A 412 -17.80 -4.15 21.19
C THR A 412 -18.37 -2.73 21.14
N ALA A 413 -18.58 -2.05 22.29
CA ALA A 413 -19.03 -0.67 22.34
C ALA A 413 -18.09 0.26 21.56
N ILE A 414 -18.65 1.24 20.84
CA ILE A 414 -17.87 2.25 20.09
C ILE A 414 -17.21 3.23 21.06
N LEU A 415 -17.99 3.73 22.03
CA LEU A 415 -17.55 4.66 23.05
C LEU A 415 -17.29 3.92 24.37
N TRP A 416 -16.04 3.87 24.79
CA TRP A 416 -15.62 3.23 26.04
C TRP A 416 -14.28 3.80 26.53
N ASP A 417 -14.12 3.88 27.87
CA ASP A 417 -12.91 4.39 28.52
C ASP A 417 -12.40 5.74 27.95
N GLY A 418 -13.33 6.67 27.69
CA GLY A 418 -13.00 7.98 27.14
C GLY A 418 -12.47 7.98 25.70
N GLN A 419 -12.65 6.86 24.97
CA GLN A 419 -12.16 6.68 23.59
C GLN A 419 -13.30 6.41 22.63
N VAL A 420 -13.13 6.90 21.38
CA VAL A 420 -13.87 6.48 20.18
C VAL A 420 -13.07 5.36 19.53
N ARG A 421 -13.62 4.15 19.41
CA ARG A 421 -12.97 2.96 18.85
C ARG A 421 -13.36 2.80 17.40
N MET A 422 -12.45 3.10 16.49
CA MET A 422 -12.75 3.21 15.05
C MET A 422 -13.05 1.84 14.41
N ALA A 423 -12.37 0.76 14.83
CA ALA A 423 -12.67 -0.58 14.34
C ALA A 423 -14.09 -1.01 14.76
N ASN A 424 -14.50 -0.70 16.00
CA ASN A 424 -15.85 -1.03 16.50
C ASN A 424 -16.92 -0.27 15.69
N LEU A 425 -16.69 1.02 15.41
CA LEU A 425 -17.56 1.82 14.54
C LEU A 425 -17.67 1.19 13.15
N SER A 426 -16.53 0.81 12.55
CA SER A 426 -16.49 0.18 11.22
C SER A 426 -17.29 -1.12 11.17
N VAL A 427 -17.13 -2.02 12.15
CA VAL A 427 -17.85 -3.31 12.21
C VAL A 427 -19.35 -3.12 12.38
N ILE A 428 -19.76 -2.20 13.26
CA ILE A 428 -21.17 -1.93 13.56
C ILE A 428 -21.89 -1.36 12.33
N CYS A 429 -21.24 -0.44 11.59
CA CYS A 429 -21.83 0.20 10.42
C CYS A 429 -21.74 -0.64 9.12
N SER A 430 -21.04 -1.79 9.13
CA SER A 430 -20.80 -2.58 7.92
C SER A 430 -21.63 -3.83 7.86
N HIS A 431 -22.03 -4.27 6.65
CA HIS A 431 -22.64 -5.59 6.43
C HIS A 431 -21.60 -6.70 6.26
N SER A 432 -20.38 -6.37 5.89
CA SER A 432 -19.28 -7.31 5.67
C SER A 432 -17.99 -6.80 6.26
N VAL A 433 -17.24 -7.69 6.91
CA VAL A 433 -15.91 -7.46 7.48
C VAL A 433 -15.00 -8.56 6.97
N ASN A 434 -13.93 -8.21 6.27
CA ASN A 434 -12.99 -9.22 5.81
C ASN A 434 -11.57 -8.99 6.33
N GLY A 435 -10.89 -10.13 6.55
CA GLY A 435 -9.42 -10.17 6.64
C GLY A 435 -8.79 -10.29 5.25
N VAL A 436 -7.45 -10.25 5.21
CA VAL A 436 -6.67 -10.13 3.97
C VAL A 436 -5.74 -11.33 3.67
N ALA A 437 -5.81 -12.35 4.49
CA ALA A 437 -5.26 -13.70 4.31
C ALA A 437 -6.05 -14.64 5.20
N GLN A 438 -6.00 -15.96 4.92
CA GLN A 438 -6.80 -16.92 5.72
C GLN A 438 -6.41 -16.89 7.19
N ILE A 439 -5.12 -16.95 7.50
CA ILE A 439 -4.63 -16.89 8.90
C ILE A 439 -5.02 -15.58 9.61
N HIS A 440 -4.97 -14.44 8.88
CA HIS A 440 -5.40 -13.16 9.43
C HIS A 440 -6.88 -13.17 9.79
N THR A 441 -7.71 -13.68 8.89
CA THR A 441 -9.15 -13.80 9.14
C THR A 441 -9.45 -14.71 10.34
N ASP A 442 -8.70 -15.79 10.50
CA ASP A 442 -8.85 -16.71 11.64
C ASP A 442 -8.43 -16.03 12.96
N ILE A 443 -7.37 -15.23 12.96
CA ILE A 443 -6.94 -14.40 14.10
C ILE A 443 -8.04 -13.37 14.44
N LEU A 444 -8.60 -12.68 13.46
CA LEU A 444 -9.70 -11.74 13.68
C LEU A 444 -10.88 -12.41 14.39
N LYS A 445 -11.28 -13.60 13.94
CA LYS A 445 -12.39 -14.37 14.52
C LYS A 445 -12.08 -14.92 15.91
N ARG A 446 -10.85 -15.36 16.14
CA ARG A 446 -10.43 -16.00 17.40
C ARG A 446 -10.07 -14.99 18.49
N GLU A 447 -9.50 -13.83 18.10
CA GLU A 447 -8.86 -12.87 19.03
C GLU A 447 -9.32 -11.43 18.82
N THR A 448 -8.85 -10.76 17.76
CA THR A 448 -8.92 -9.29 17.60
C THR A 448 -10.35 -8.76 17.61
N LEU A 449 -11.28 -9.44 16.91
CA LEU A 449 -12.69 -9.08 16.79
C LEU A 449 -13.61 -10.24 17.23
N HIS A 450 -13.12 -11.11 18.13
CA HIS A 450 -13.80 -12.32 18.56
C HIS A 450 -15.24 -12.07 19.04
N ASP A 451 -15.45 -11.07 19.89
CA ASP A 451 -16.77 -10.78 20.45
C ASP A 451 -17.78 -10.33 19.37
N PHE A 452 -17.32 -9.62 18.34
CA PHE A 452 -18.15 -9.33 17.17
C PHE A 452 -18.45 -10.57 16.34
N TYR A 453 -17.44 -11.43 16.14
CA TYR A 453 -17.64 -12.69 15.41
C TYR A 453 -18.64 -13.61 16.07
N VAL A 454 -18.61 -13.72 17.42
CA VAL A 454 -19.59 -14.51 18.17
C VAL A 454 -21.02 -13.99 17.99
N MET A 455 -21.19 -12.69 17.84
CA MET A 455 -22.51 -12.05 17.70
C MET A 455 -23.04 -12.03 16.27
N THR A 456 -22.17 -11.84 15.29
CA THR A 456 -22.52 -11.66 13.87
C THR A 456 -21.52 -12.41 12.97
N PRO A 457 -21.45 -13.76 13.08
CA PRO A 457 -20.45 -14.55 12.34
C PRO A 457 -20.61 -14.42 10.83
N GLU A 458 -21.81 -14.15 10.34
CA GLU A 458 -22.13 -13.97 8.93
C GLU A 458 -21.45 -12.76 8.28
N LYS A 459 -21.04 -11.76 9.07
CA LYS A 459 -20.31 -10.60 8.54
C LYS A 459 -18.86 -10.95 8.17
N PHE A 460 -18.25 -11.97 8.80
CA PHE A 460 -16.82 -12.23 8.74
C PHE A 460 -16.44 -13.20 7.62
N ASN A 461 -15.60 -12.74 6.71
CA ASN A 461 -15.10 -13.55 5.61
C ASN A 461 -13.62 -13.27 5.29
N ASN A 462 -12.98 -14.17 4.54
CA ASN A 462 -11.62 -13.96 4.03
C ASN A 462 -11.65 -13.50 2.57
N LYS A 463 -10.82 -12.51 2.28
CA LYS A 463 -10.46 -12.13 0.91
C LYS A 463 -8.93 -11.97 0.86
N THR A 464 -8.26 -13.05 0.50
CA THR A 464 -6.80 -13.02 0.37
C THR A 464 -6.38 -11.95 -0.62
N ASN A 465 -5.44 -11.09 -0.21
CA ASN A 465 -4.92 -10.01 -1.04
C ASN A 465 -4.41 -10.52 -2.39
N GLY A 466 -4.28 -9.59 -3.32
CA GLY A 466 -3.71 -9.83 -4.62
C GLY A 466 -2.96 -8.62 -5.16
N ILE A 467 -2.26 -8.83 -6.25
CA ILE A 467 -1.43 -7.83 -6.94
C ILE A 467 -1.79 -7.79 -8.42
N SER A 468 -1.59 -6.63 -9.07
CA SER A 468 -1.81 -6.51 -10.52
C SER A 468 -0.74 -7.27 -11.31
N PRO A 469 -1.11 -8.31 -12.07
CA PRO A 469 -0.15 -9.04 -12.92
C PRO A 469 0.35 -8.16 -14.08
N ARG A 470 -0.45 -7.21 -14.53
CA ARG A 470 -0.06 -6.24 -15.57
C ARG A 470 1.12 -5.40 -15.10
N ARG A 471 1.06 -4.84 -13.89
CA ARG A 471 2.14 -4.01 -13.35
C ARG A 471 3.36 -4.85 -12.95
N PHE A 472 3.16 -5.90 -12.15
CA PHE A 472 4.26 -6.59 -11.46
C PHE A 472 4.86 -7.78 -12.22
N LEU A 473 4.24 -8.18 -13.34
CA LEU A 473 4.81 -9.16 -14.26
C LEU A 473 5.00 -8.54 -15.65
N ALA A 474 3.92 -8.10 -16.33
CA ALA A 474 4.02 -7.66 -17.71
C ALA A 474 4.92 -6.43 -17.90
N ASN A 475 4.70 -5.35 -17.13
CA ASN A 475 5.54 -4.14 -17.22
C ASN A 475 6.89 -4.29 -16.51
N ALA A 476 6.91 -4.91 -15.31
CA ALA A 476 8.14 -5.03 -14.54
C ALA A 476 9.16 -5.98 -15.17
N ASN A 477 8.70 -7.06 -15.81
CA ASN A 477 9.51 -8.14 -16.36
C ASN A 477 9.16 -8.47 -17.82
N PRO A 478 9.44 -7.57 -18.78
CA PRO A 478 9.05 -7.77 -20.17
C PRO A 478 9.65 -9.02 -20.81
N SER A 479 10.87 -9.42 -20.41
CA SER A 479 11.53 -10.62 -20.95
C SER A 479 10.78 -11.90 -20.52
N LEU A 480 10.39 -12.01 -19.24
CA LEU A 480 9.58 -13.11 -18.74
C LEU A 480 8.17 -13.09 -19.33
N ALA A 481 7.53 -11.94 -19.42
CA ALA A 481 6.19 -11.79 -20.00
C ALA A 481 6.14 -12.26 -21.45
N ARG A 482 7.15 -11.93 -22.25
CA ARG A 482 7.30 -12.40 -23.63
C ARG A 482 7.45 -13.92 -23.66
N LEU A 483 8.34 -14.49 -22.84
CA LEU A 483 8.56 -15.93 -22.75
C LEU A 483 7.27 -16.69 -22.38
N ILE A 484 6.51 -16.19 -21.42
CA ILE A 484 5.21 -16.75 -21.02
C ILE A 484 4.23 -16.69 -22.19
N THR A 485 4.10 -15.52 -22.82
CA THR A 485 3.16 -15.30 -23.93
C THR A 485 3.48 -16.19 -25.14
N GLU A 486 4.74 -16.41 -25.45
CA GLU A 486 5.19 -17.33 -26.51
C GLU A 486 4.78 -18.79 -26.22
N LYS A 487 4.72 -19.20 -24.96
CA LYS A 487 4.40 -20.60 -24.57
C LYS A 487 2.91 -20.84 -24.37
N ILE A 488 2.18 -19.91 -23.75
CA ILE A 488 0.79 -20.14 -23.35
C ILE A 488 -0.22 -19.13 -23.93
N GLY A 489 0.23 -18.16 -24.76
CA GLY A 489 -0.60 -17.07 -25.28
C GLY A 489 -0.72 -15.90 -24.29
N ASP A 490 -1.45 -14.84 -24.66
CA ASP A 490 -1.61 -13.61 -23.90
C ASP A 490 -2.80 -13.61 -22.92
N GLY A 491 -3.54 -14.72 -22.81
CA GLY A 491 -4.73 -14.85 -21.96
C GLY A 491 -4.46 -14.56 -20.48
N TRP A 492 -3.26 -14.87 -20.01
CA TRP A 492 -2.83 -14.63 -18.62
C TRP A 492 -2.86 -13.14 -18.21
N LEU A 493 -2.81 -12.20 -19.15
CA LEU A 493 -2.95 -10.77 -18.88
C LEU A 493 -4.36 -10.39 -18.38
N ARG A 494 -5.35 -11.24 -18.68
CA ARG A 494 -6.78 -11.08 -18.31
C ARG A 494 -7.21 -12.08 -17.26
N ASP A 495 -6.60 -13.25 -17.25
CA ASP A 495 -6.81 -14.29 -16.25
C ASP A 495 -5.48 -14.92 -15.86
N ALA A 496 -4.89 -14.41 -14.78
CA ALA A 496 -3.59 -14.87 -14.32
C ALA A 496 -3.58 -16.34 -13.87
N GLU A 497 -4.72 -16.98 -13.63
CA GLU A 497 -4.81 -18.43 -13.37
C GLU A 497 -4.28 -19.26 -14.55
N GLU A 498 -4.28 -18.72 -15.79
CA GLU A 498 -3.65 -19.38 -16.93
C GLU A 498 -2.14 -19.60 -16.77
N LEU A 499 -1.44 -18.86 -15.88
CA LEU A 499 -0.03 -19.09 -15.57
C LEU A 499 0.23 -20.55 -15.13
N LYS A 500 -0.76 -21.21 -14.53
CA LYS A 500 -0.65 -22.63 -14.14
C LYS A 500 -0.31 -23.57 -15.31
N ARG A 501 -0.63 -23.21 -16.54
CA ARG A 501 -0.27 -23.97 -17.74
C ARG A 501 1.23 -24.09 -17.95
N LEU A 502 2.03 -23.24 -17.31
CA LEU A 502 3.50 -23.28 -17.34
C LEU A 502 4.07 -24.51 -16.65
N GLU A 503 3.35 -25.17 -15.74
CA GLU A 503 3.78 -26.42 -15.11
C GLU A 503 4.14 -27.53 -16.13
N ALA A 504 3.47 -27.53 -17.31
CA ALA A 504 3.77 -28.47 -18.38
C ALA A 504 5.20 -28.37 -18.95
N PHE A 505 5.89 -27.25 -18.69
CA PHE A 505 7.24 -26.99 -19.19
C PHE A 505 8.33 -27.23 -18.12
N ALA A 506 7.99 -27.79 -16.95
CA ALA A 506 8.95 -28.06 -15.86
C ALA A 506 10.12 -28.99 -16.25
N ASN A 507 9.96 -29.76 -17.32
CA ASN A 507 10.99 -30.64 -17.88
C ASN A 507 11.45 -30.23 -19.29
N ASP A 508 11.11 -29.03 -19.74
CA ASP A 508 11.60 -28.43 -21.00
C ASP A 508 12.88 -27.65 -20.73
N ASP A 509 14.03 -28.26 -20.95
CA ASP A 509 15.35 -27.65 -20.69
C ASP A 509 15.53 -26.34 -21.45
N THR A 510 15.00 -26.22 -22.68
CA THR A 510 15.09 -24.98 -23.46
C THR A 510 14.29 -23.85 -22.81
N PHE A 511 13.12 -24.17 -22.25
CA PHE A 511 12.32 -23.21 -21.52
C PHE A 511 12.97 -22.79 -20.21
N LEU A 512 13.52 -23.72 -19.46
CA LEU A 512 14.23 -23.44 -18.21
C LEU A 512 15.49 -22.59 -18.44
N ASP A 513 16.24 -22.82 -19.53
CA ASP A 513 17.37 -21.97 -19.92
C ASP A 513 16.92 -20.55 -20.27
N ALA A 514 15.81 -20.39 -20.98
CA ALA A 514 15.26 -19.08 -21.29
C ALA A 514 14.76 -18.35 -20.04
N LEU A 515 14.19 -19.09 -19.08
CA LEU A 515 13.79 -18.54 -17.76
C LEU A 515 15.01 -18.01 -16.99
N ALA A 516 16.11 -18.78 -16.95
CA ALA A 516 17.36 -18.34 -16.32
C ALA A 516 17.97 -17.12 -17.03
N ALA A 517 17.92 -17.07 -18.36
CA ALA A 517 18.39 -15.92 -19.15
C ALA A 517 17.59 -14.64 -18.84
N SER A 518 16.26 -14.75 -18.72
CA SER A 518 15.40 -13.63 -18.30
C SER A 518 15.74 -13.15 -16.89
N LYS A 519 15.99 -14.04 -15.95
CA LYS A 519 16.41 -13.69 -14.59
C LYS A 519 17.74 -12.92 -14.64
N ARG A 520 18.73 -13.40 -15.39
CA ARG A 520 20.03 -12.76 -15.55
C ARG A 520 19.92 -11.35 -16.11
N GLU A 521 19.13 -11.15 -17.15
CA GLU A 521 18.89 -9.81 -17.74
C GLU A 521 18.38 -8.82 -16.68
N ASN A 522 17.44 -9.25 -15.84
CA ASN A 522 16.90 -8.42 -14.76
C ASN A 522 17.94 -8.16 -13.66
N LYS A 523 18.77 -9.13 -13.30
CA LYS A 523 19.90 -8.94 -12.36
C LYS A 523 20.89 -7.91 -12.88
N GLU A 524 21.23 -7.94 -14.17
CA GLU A 524 22.10 -6.95 -14.79
C GLU A 524 21.48 -5.54 -14.78
N ARG A 525 20.16 -5.42 -15.02
CA ARG A 525 19.45 -4.13 -14.92
C ARG A 525 19.51 -3.58 -13.50
N LEU A 526 19.21 -4.42 -12.50
CA LEU A 526 19.23 -4.02 -11.09
C LEU A 526 20.65 -3.69 -10.61
N ALA A 527 21.65 -4.48 -10.96
CA ALA A 527 23.05 -4.23 -10.59
C ALA A 527 23.54 -2.86 -11.09
N ARG A 528 23.25 -2.52 -12.37
CA ARG A 528 23.56 -1.17 -12.91
C ARG A 528 22.85 -0.04 -12.15
N TYR A 529 21.56 -0.26 -11.79
CA TYR A 529 20.80 0.72 -11.02
C TYR A 529 21.39 0.92 -9.62
N ILE A 530 21.71 -0.17 -8.91
CA ILE A 530 22.29 -0.11 -7.55
C ILE A 530 23.65 0.56 -7.59
N ALA A 531 24.52 0.19 -8.55
CA ALA A 531 25.83 0.84 -8.71
C ALA A 531 25.70 2.35 -8.92
N ALA A 532 24.75 2.79 -9.77
CA ALA A 532 24.49 4.21 -10.01
C ALA A 532 23.95 4.96 -8.80
N GLN A 533 23.13 4.31 -7.96
CA GLN A 533 22.49 4.94 -6.79
C GLN A 533 23.36 4.93 -5.52
N THR A 534 24.17 3.88 -5.35
CA THR A 534 24.87 3.60 -4.08
C THR A 534 26.37 3.46 -4.20
N GLY A 535 26.90 3.31 -5.42
CA GLY A 535 28.30 2.99 -5.67
C GLY A 535 28.68 1.51 -5.39
N VAL A 536 27.71 0.67 -4.99
CA VAL A 536 27.96 -0.75 -4.70
C VAL A 536 27.84 -1.57 -5.98
N GLU A 537 28.93 -2.20 -6.40
CA GLU A 537 28.94 -3.11 -7.54
C GLU A 537 28.55 -4.54 -7.07
N LEU A 538 27.51 -5.09 -7.69
CA LEU A 538 27.02 -6.44 -7.41
C LEU A 538 27.50 -7.42 -8.47
N ASP A 539 27.91 -8.62 -8.04
CA ASP A 539 28.19 -9.73 -8.94
C ASP A 539 26.86 -10.34 -9.41
N VAL A 540 26.57 -10.28 -10.70
CA VAL A 540 25.34 -10.82 -11.29
C VAL A 540 25.24 -12.34 -11.22
N ASP A 541 26.38 -13.04 -10.96
CA ASP A 541 26.39 -14.47 -10.73
C ASP A 541 26.15 -14.84 -9.25
N SER A 542 26.13 -13.86 -8.32
CA SER A 542 25.75 -14.06 -6.93
C SER A 542 24.24 -14.27 -6.77
N ILE A 543 23.82 -14.95 -5.72
CA ILE A 543 22.39 -15.02 -5.33
C ILE A 543 21.91 -13.63 -4.90
N PHE A 544 20.80 -13.13 -5.45
CA PHE A 544 20.15 -11.89 -5.00
C PHE A 544 19.13 -12.20 -3.91
N ASP A 545 19.56 -12.01 -2.66
CA ASP A 545 18.77 -12.17 -1.43
C ASP A 545 18.18 -10.82 -1.04
N VAL A 546 16.85 -10.70 -1.03
CA VAL A 546 16.16 -9.40 -1.05
C VAL A 546 15.12 -9.28 0.05
N GLN A 547 15.25 -8.21 0.84
CA GLN A 547 14.22 -7.79 1.80
C GLN A 547 13.82 -6.33 1.56
N VAL A 548 12.74 -6.10 0.82
CA VAL A 548 12.27 -4.77 0.45
C VAL A 548 10.85 -4.53 0.94
N LYS A 549 10.73 -3.82 2.04
CA LYS A 549 9.47 -3.49 2.73
C LYS A 549 9.67 -2.37 3.77
N ARG A 550 8.58 -1.74 4.21
CA ARG A 550 8.64 -0.76 5.30
C ARG A 550 9.40 -1.33 6.50
N PHE A 551 10.28 -0.53 7.10
CA PHE A 551 11.02 -0.94 8.30
C PHE A 551 10.11 -0.94 9.52
N HIS A 552 10.08 -2.08 10.21
CA HIS A 552 9.35 -2.27 11.46
C HIS A 552 9.94 -3.46 12.22
N ALA A 553 9.90 -3.42 13.54
CA ALA A 553 10.49 -4.47 14.41
C ALA A 553 9.97 -5.87 14.05
N TYR A 554 8.63 -6.03 13.93
CA TYR A 554 8.03 -7.35 13.63
C TYR A 554 8.37 -7.91 12.25
N LYS A 555 8.79 -7.05 11.28
CA LYS A 555 9.24 -7.51 9.94
C LYS A 555 10.68 -8.05 9.97
N ARG A 556 11.34 -7.84 11.06
CA ARG A 556 12.63 -8.42 11.47
C ARG A 556 13.79 -8.21 10.48
N GLN A 557 13.89 -7.01 9.88
CA GLN A 557 15.09 -6.66 9.10
C GLN A 557 16.36 -6.81 9.95
N LEU A 558 16.24 -6.66 11.28
CA LEU A 558 17.32 -6.91 12.22
C LEU A 558 17.78 -8.38 12.20
N LEU A 559 16.85 -9.34 12.10
CA LEU A 559 17.19 -10.77 11.98
C LEU A 559 18.00 -11.04 10.69
N ASN A 560 17.63 -10.41 9.58
CA ASN A 560 18.34 -10.56 8.32
C ASN A 560 19.76 -9.99 8.39
N ILE A 561 19.93 -8.78 8.92
CA ILE A 561 21.29 -8.21 9.02
C ILE A 561 22.16 -8.99 10.02
N PHE A 562 21.61 -9.60 11.06
CA PHE A 562 22.34 -10.50 11.96
C PHE A 562 22.83 -11.76 11.23
N LYS A 563 22.04 -12.31 10.30
CA LYS A 563 22.51 -13.39 9.41
C LYS A 563 23.76 -12.96 8.63
N VAL A 564 23.75 -11.76 8.06
CA VAL A 564 24.91 -11.23 7.32
C VAL A 564 26.12 -11.06 8.23
N MET A 565 25.92 -10.55 9.45
CA MET A 565 26.98 -10.43 10.45
C MET A 565 27.57 -11.80 10.85
N ASP A 566 26.73 -12.83 11.03
CA ASP A 566 27.17 -14.20 11.33
C ASP A 566 28.00 -14.80 10.19
N ILE A 567 27.54 -14.61 8.94
CA ILE A 567 28.31 -15.08 7.76
C ILE A 567 29.67 -14.39 7.71
N TYR A 568 29.74 -13.08 7.91
CA TYR A 568 30.96 -12.29 7.98
C TYR A 568 31.88 -12.84 9.08
N ASN A 569 31.38 -13.07 10.29
CA ASN A 569 32.15 -13.60 11.43
C ASN A 569 32.70 -14.99 11.13
N ARG A 570 31.90 -15.90 10.56
CA ARG A 570 32.34 -17.27 10.18
C ARG A 570 33.45 -17.23 9.15
N MET A 571 33.38 -16.39 8.13
CA MET A 571 34.42 -16.24 7.12
C MET A 571 35.74 -15.73 7.72
N LEU A 572 35.68 -14.85 8.73
CA LEU A 572 36.85 -14.35 9.43
C LEU A 572 37.47 -15.40 10.35
N ALA A 573 36.64 -16.20 11.01
CA ALA A 573 37.08 -17.25 11.95
C ALA A 573 37.64 -18.46 11.22
N ASP A 574 37.03 -18.84 10.09
CA ASP A 574 37.45 -19.97 9.27
C ASP A 574 37.62 -19.58 7.80
N PRO A 575 38.85 -19.29 7.34
CA PRO A 575 39.09 -18.93 5.93
C PRO A 575 38.72 -20.02 4.90
N SER A 576 38.45 -21.26 5.35
CA SER A 576 37.97 -22.35 4.50
C SER A 576 36.43 -22.31 4.29
N TYR A 577 35.71 -21.63 5.17
CA TYR A 577 34.28 -21.43 5.03
C TYR A 577 34.00 -20.43 3.89
N LYS A 578 33.37 -20.91 2.84
CA LYS A 578 33.06 -20.14 1.64
C LYS A 578 31.56 -20.32 1.31
N PRO A 579 30.72 -19.37 1.73
CA PRO A 579 29.30 -19.42 1.37
C PRO A 579 29.12 -19.22 -0.14
N HIS A 580 27.96 -19.56 -0.66
CA HIS A 580 27.58 -19.12 -2.01
C HIS A 580 27.68 -17.61 -2.11
N LYS A 581 28.19 -17.12 -3.25
CA LYS A 581 28.24 -15.69 -3.51
C LYS A 581 26.83 -15.12 -3.39
N THR A 582 26.63 -14.15 -2.52
CA THR A 582 25.31 -13.57 -2.23
C THR A 582 25.39 -12.07 -2.12
N SER A 583 24.47 -11.41 -2.81
CA SER A 583 24.20 -9.98 -2.70
C SER A 583 22.93 -9.76 -1.88
N PHE A 584 23.09 -9.22 -0.67
CA PHE A 584 22.00 -8.88 0.24
C PHE A 584 21.47 -7.49 -0.07
N ILE A 585 20.22 -7.39 -0.51
CA ILE A 585 19.62 -6.15 -0.98
C ILE A 585 18.48 -5.76 -0.05
N PHE A 586 18.62 -4.59 0.59
CA PHE A 586 17.64 -4.00 1.47
C PHE A 586 17.06 -2.73 0.85
N ALA A 587 15.77 -2.48 1.07
CA ALA A 587 15.14 -1.20 0.79
C ALA A 587 13.89 -1.02 1.65
N GLY A 588 13.53 0.23 1.91
CA GLY A 588 12.33 0.58 2.64
C GLY A 588 12.51 1.82 3.49
N LYS A 589 11.38 2.44 3.86
CA LYS A 589 11.35 3.62 4.72
C LYS A 589 10.95 3.22 6.14
N ALA A 590 11.55 3.88 7.13
CA ALA A 590 11.10 3.87 8.52
C ALA A 590 10.18 5.07 8.77
N ALA A 591 9.13 4.93 9.58
CA ALA A 591 8.34 6.07 10.03
C ALA A 591 9.23 7.08 10.78
N SER A 592 8.99 8.38 10.56
CA SER A 592 9.88 9.45 11.04
C SER A 592 10.14 9.41 12.55
N ALA A 593 9.12 9.07 13.34
CA ALA A 593 9.21 8.96 14.80
C ALA A 593 9.71 7.58 15.29
N TYR A 594 9.87 6.59 14.41
CA TYR A 594 10.21 5.22 14.81
C TYR A 594 11.72 4.99 14.91
N THR A 595 12.29 5.37 16.03
CA THR A 595 13.74 5.35 16.28
C THR A 595 14.37 3.99 16.06
N PHE A 596 13.78 2.89 16.56
CA PHE A 596 14.32 1.53 16.40
C PHE A 596 14.46 1.13 14.93
N ALA A 597 13.45 1.42 14.11
CA ALA A 597 13.49 1.14 12.67
C ALA A 597 14.57 1.95 11.96
N LYS A 598 14.75 3.23 12.34
CA LYS A 598 15.82 4.09 11.81
C LYS A 598 17.20 3.61 12.21
N GLU A 599 17.37 3.14 13.45
CA GLU A 599 18.61 2.54 13.92
C GLU A 599 18.93 1.23 13.21
N THR A 600 17.91 0.43 12.86
CA THR A 600 18.11 -0.79 12.05
C THR A 600 18.61 -0.44 10.64
N ILE A 601 18.08 0.62 10.00
CA ILE A 601 18.60 1.13 8.71
C ILE A 601 20.07 1.54 8.87
N ARG A 602 20.41 2.23 9.96
CA ARG A 602 21.77 2.66 10.25
C ARG A 602 22.72 1.47 10.43
N LEU A 603 22.27 0.42 11.13
CA LEU A 603 23.05 -0.81 11.30
C LEU A 603 23.33 -1.49 9.95
N ILE A 604 22.32 -1.64 9.10
CA ILE A 604 22.48 -2.25 7.76
C ILE A 604 23.54 -1.50 6.95
N ASN A 605 23.48 -0.16 6.91
CA ASN A 605 24.45 0.65 6.17
C ASN A 605 25.87 0.56 6.80
N SER A 606 25.95 0.48 8.12
CA SER A 606 27.25 0.34 8.81
C SER A 606 27.87 -1.06 8.58
N VAL A 607 27.08 -2.12 8.57
CA VAL A 607 27.52 -3.46 8.18
C VAL A 607 27.94 -3.49 6.71
N ALA A 608 27.17 -2.82 5.83
CA ALA A 608 27.50 -2.69 4.40
C ALA A 608 28.87 -2.02 4.20
N ASP A 609 29.14 -0.92 4.93
CA ASP A 609 30.42 -0.22 4.88
C ASP A 609 31.61 -1.12 5.25
N VAL A 610 31.49 -1.92 6.30
CA VAL A 610 32.54 -2.85 6.72
C VAL A 610 32.67 -4.01 5.74
N VAL A 611 31.60 -4.72 5.43
CA VAL A 611 31.60 -5.95 4.62
C VAL A 611 32.07 -5.68 3.19
N ASN A 612 31.56 -4.61 2.57
CA ASN A 612 31.88 -4.30 1.18
C ASN A 612 33.34 -3.85 0.96
N ASN A 613 33.99 -3.34 2.01
CA ASN A 613 35.39 -2.88 1.96
C ASN A 613 36.40 -3.88 2.54
N ASP A 614 35.97 -5.03 3.07
CA ASP A 614 36.85 -6.05 3.61
C ASP A 614 37.22 -7.08 2.51
N GLU A 615 38.44 -7.02 1.99
CA GLU A 615 38.96 -7.90 0.93
C GLU A 615 38.92 -9.40 1.26
N ARG A 616 38.78 -9.77 2.55
CA ARG A 616 38.66 -11.16 2.97
C ARG A 616 37.31 -11.78 2.66
N VAL A 617 36.25 -10.97 2.49
CA VAL A 617 34.86 -11.42 2.37
C VAL A 617 34.13 -10.85 1.16
N ASN A 618 34.56 -9.70 0.65
CA ASN A 618 33.79 -8.92 -0.33
C ASN A 618 33.65 -9.55 -1.74
N ASP A 619 34.41 -10.62 -2.02
CA ASP A 619 34.23 -11.46 -3.22
C ASP A 619 33.07 -12.46 -3.08
N TYR A 620 32.59 -12.70 -1.86
CA TYR A 620 31.52 -13.66 -1.56
C TYR A 620 30.22 -13.00 -1.14
N ILE A 621 30.31 -11.93 -0.35
CA ILE A 621 29.12 -11.25 0.17
C ILE A 621 29.20 -9.75 -0.08
N LYS A 622 28.08 -9.19 -0.55
CA LYS A 622 27.87 -7.75 -0.71
C LYS A 622 26.56 -7.35 -0.04
N VAL A 623 26.52 -6.15 0.50
CA VAL A 623 25.31 -5.58 1.11
C VAL A 623 24.98 -4.25 0.42
N ALA A 624 23.78 -4.10 -0.06
CA ALA A 624 23.30 -2.87 -0.67
C ALA A 624 21.99 -2.40 -0.02
N PHE A 625 21.93 -1.12 0.34
CA PHE A 625 20.70 -0.48 0.76
C PHE A 625 20.23 0.49 -0.35
N VAL A 626 19.10 0.16 -0.98
CA VAL A 626 18.51 0.99 -2.03
C VAL A 626 17.67 2.10 -1.38
N PRO A 627 18.06 3.37 -1.51
CA PRO A 627 17.33 4.46 -0.88
C PRO A 627 16.00 4.74 -1.59
N ASN A 628 15.08 5.37 -0.85
CA ASN A 628 13.81 5.87 -1.36
C ASN A 628 12.96 4.80 -2.07
N PHE A 629 12.73 3.66 -1.43
CA PHE A 629 11.93 2.57 -1.99
C PHE A 629 10.55 3.07 -2.43
N ALA A 630 10.20 2.82 -3.69
CA ALA A 630 8.98 3.24 -4.36
C ALA A 630 8.55 2.19 -5.40
N VAL A 631 7.43 2.41 -6.11
CA VAL A 631 6.95 1.46 -7.12
C VAL A 631 7.93 1.36 -8.28
N SER A 632 8.52 2.48 -8.71
CA SER A 632 9.46 2.53 -9.84
C SER A 632 10.68 1.64 -9.64
N ASN A 633 11.35 1.72 -8.48
CA ASN A 633 12.51 0.85 -8.21
C ASN A 633 12.12 -0.58 -7.80
N ALA A 634 10.94 -0.77 -7.21
CA ALA A 634 10.39 -2.10 -6.95
C ALA A 634 10.22 -2.93 -8.23
N GLN A 635 9.84 -2.31 -9.35
CA GLN A 635 9.72 -2.95 -10.67
C GLN A 635 11.09 -3.41 -11.24
N LEU A 636 12.19 -2.88 -10.74
CA LEU A 636 13.55 -3.38 -11.04
C LEU A 636 14.00 -4.49 -10.09
N ILE A 637 13.63 -4.37 -8.82
CA ILE A 637 14.07 -5.29 -7.75
C ILE A 637 13.36 -6.65 -7.84
N TYR A 638 12.03 -6.66 -7.98
CA TYR A 638 11.28 -7.92 -7.94
C TYR A 638 11.67 -8.92 -9.04
N PRO A 639 11.83 -8.51 -10.32
CA PRO A 639 12.26 -9.44 -11.37
C PRO A 639 13.64 -10.04 -11.17
N ALA A 640 14.55 -9.30 -10.52
CA ALA A 640 15.94 -9.70 -10.30
C ALA A 640 16.14 -10.61 -9.07
N THR A 641 15.16 -10.70 -8.20
CA THR A 641 15.26 -11.41 -6.91
C THR A 641 15.26 -12.92 -7.10
N GLU A 642 16.10 -13.64 -6.33
CA GLU A 642 16.14 -15.08 -6.25
C GLU A 642 15.65 -15.60 -4.91
N ILE A 643 16.00 -14.93 -3.79
CA ILE A 643 15.47 -15.25 -2.45
C ILE A 643 14.61 -14.10 -1.95
N SER A 644 13.36 -14.40 -1.63
CA SER A 644 12.35 -13.49 -1.09
C SER A 644 12.30 -13.62 0.43
N GLU A 645 12.84 -12.64 1.15
CA GLU A 645 12.87 -12.60 2.61
C GLU A 645 11.52 -12.16 3.20
N GLN A 646 10.78 -13.12 3.77
CA GLN A 646 9.44 -12.94 4.33
C GLN A 646 9.39 -13.46 5.77
N ILE A 647 10.19 -12.83 6.62
CA ILE A 647 10.64 -13.34 7.92
C ILE A 647 9.97 -12.65 9.12
N SER A 648 8.75 -12.15 8.97
CA SER A 648 7.99 -11.56 10.09
C SER A 648 7.82 -12.54 11.25
N THR A 649 7.69 -12.02 12.47
CA THR A 649 7.28 -12.82 13.61
C THR A 649 5.90 -13.40 13.33
N ALA A 650 5.72 -14.71 13.48
CA ALA A 650 4.44 -15.37 13.15
C ALA A 650 3.26 -14.76 13.92
N GLY A 651 2.17 -14.48 13.19
CA GLY A 651 0.97 -13.84 13.70
C GLY A 651 1.03 -12.31 13.71
N LYS A 652 1.99 -11.68 13.02
CA LYS A 652 2.16 -10.21 12.99
C LYS A 652 1.90 -9.58 11.63
N GLU A 653 2.26 -10.24 10.54
CA GLU A 653 1.97 -9.77 9.18
C GLU A 653 0.58 -10.26 8.76
N ALA A 654 -0.36 -9.35 8.55
CA ALA A 654 -1.73 -9.72 8.17
C ALA A 654 -1.79 -10.50 6.85
N SER A 655 -1.02 -10.09 5.85
CA SER A 655 -0.92 -10.77 4.55
C SER A 655 0.48 -10.64 3.96
N GLY A 656 0.98 -9.43 3.80
CA GLY A 656 2.06 -9.09 2.88
C GLY A 656 1.55 -9.07 1.43
N THR A 657 2.27 -8.36 0.58
CA THR A 657 2.07 -8.37 -0.87
C THR A 657 3.39 -8.40 -1.65
N SER A 658 4.52 -8.07 -1.00
CA SER A 658 5.85 -8.25 -1.61
C SER A 658 6.14 -9.72 -1.89
N ASN A 659 5.72 -10.63 -1.00
CA ASN A 659 5.79 -12.08 -1.18
C ASN A 659 5.13 -12.53 -2.50
N MET A 660 3.92 -12.05 -2.79
CA MET A 660 3.18 -12.37 -4.03
C MET A 660 3.89 -11.85 -5.28
N LYS A 661 4.43 -10.61 -5.24
CA LYS A 661 5.16 -9.98 -6.35
C LYS A 661 6.45 -10.71 -6.67
N LEU A 662 7.16 -11.12 -5.64
CA LEU A 662 8.40 -11.89 -5.73
C LEU A 662 8.13 -13.32 -6.24
N MET A 663 7.10 -14.00 -5.72
CA MET A 663 6.63 -15.30 -6.23
C MET A 663 6.31 -15.24 -7.72
N MET A 664 5.55 -14.22 -8.17
CA MET A 664 5.16 -14.04 -9.57
C MET A 664 6.36 -13.82 -10.51
N ASN A 665 7.49 -13.40 -9.97
CA ASN A 665 8.76 -13.23 -10.68
C ASN A 665 9.75 -14.38 -10.43
N GLY A 666 9.30 -15.49 -9.83
CA GLY A 666 10.09 -16.71 -9.66
C GLY A 666 11.14 -16.65 -8.55
N ALA A 667 10.98 -15.76 -7.56
CA ALA A 667 11.78 -15.81 -6.35
C ALA A 667 11.24 -16.89 -5.40
N LEU A 668 12.14 -17.61 -4.72
CA LEU A 668 11.79 -18.60 -3.70
C LEU A 668 11.65 -17.89 -2.34
N THR A 669 10.57 -18.16 -1.62
CA THR A 669 10.34 -17.58 -0.31
C THR A 669 11.19 -18.27 0.77
N LEU A 670 12.04 -17.48 1.44
CA LEU A 670 12.57 -17.83 2.76
C LEU A 670 11.74 -17.09 3.81
N GLY A 671 10.91 -17.81 4.54
CA GLY A 671 9.90 -17.14 5.35
C GLY A 671 9.38 -17.96 6.53
N THR A 672 8.62 -17.27 7.36
CA THR A 672 7.83 -17.86 8.45
C THR A 672 6.42 -18.20 7.97
N LEU A 673 5.71 -19.08 8.68
CA LEU A 673 4.29 -19.35 8.46
C LEU A 673 3.43 -18.22 9.01
N ASP A 674 3.42 -17.10 8.29
CA ASP A 674 2.73 -15.86 8.64
C ASP A 674 2.10 -15.22 7.39
N GLY A 675 0.96 -14.56 7.56
CA GLY A 675 0.24 -13.91 6.48
C GLY A 675 0.01 -14.82 5.27
N ALA A 676 0.19 -14.28 4.07
CA ALA A 676 0.02 -15.02 2.82
C ALA A 676 1.16 -16.00 2.50
N ASN A 677 2.26 -16.02 3.28
CA ASN A 677 3.34 -17.00 3.06
C ASN A 677 2.83 -18.45 3.18
N ILE A 678 1.81 -18.68 4.02
CA ILE A 678 1.18 -20.01 4.19
C ILE A 678 0.55 -20.44 2.86
N GLU A 679 -0.32 -19.59 2.31
CA GLU A 679 -1.03 -19.87 1.05
C GLU A 679 -0.05 -19.97 -0.13
N ILE A 680 1.03 -19.18 -0.13
CA ILE A 680 2.12 -19.26 -1.13
C ILE A 680 2.79 -20.63 -1.07
N ALA A 681 3.21 -21.07 0.12
CA ALA A 681 3.90 -22.35 0.29
C ALA A 681 3.00 -23.55 -0.02
N GLU A 682 1.70 -23.45 0.27
CA GLU A 682 0.70 -24.48 -0.09
C GLU A 682 0.51 -24.58 -1.59
N LEU A 683 0.40 -23.45 -2.29
CA LEU A 683 0.12 -23.41 -3.73
C LEU A 683 1.36 -23.71 -4.58
N ALA A 684 2.51 -23.14 -4.25
CA ALA A 684 3.77 -23.43 -4.92
C ALA A 684 4.28 -24.84 -4.62
N GLY A 685 3.85 -25.42 -3.48
CA GLY A 685 4.38 -26.65 -2.89
C GLY A 685 5.49 -26.37 -1.88
N MET A 686 5.35 -26.91 -0.66
CA MET A 686 6.27 -26.69 0.47
C MET A 686 7.75 -26.97 0.15
N GLN A 687 8.02 -27.86 -0.79
CA GLN A 687 9.39 -28.18 -1.25
C GLN A 687 10.02 -27.11 -2.15
N ASN A 688 9.20 -26.19 -2.67
CA ASN A 688 9.64 -25.10 -3.56
C ASN A 688 9.90 -23.80 -2.80
N GLU A 689 9.66 -23.81 -1.48
CA GLU A 689 9.90 -22.70 -0.55
C GLU A 689 10.80 -23.17 0.60
N LYS A 690 11.28 -22.22 1.39
CA LYS A 690 12.04 -22.53 2.61
C LYS A 690 11.39 -21.90 3.81
N ILE A 691 10.69 -22.70 4.59
CA ILE A 691 9.99 -22.26 5.82
C ILE A 691 10.88 -22.55 7.04
N PHE A 692 10.88 -21.61 8.00
CA PHE A 692 11.61 -21.71 9.27
C PHE A 692 10.83 -21.03 10.40
N GLY A 693 11.38 -21.13 11.61
CA GLY A 693 10.94 -20.37 12.78
C GLY A 693 9.66 -20.89 13.43
N MET A 694 9.28 -20.21 14.50
CA MET A 694 8.11 -20.56 15.30
C MET A 694 6.80 -20.28 14.55
N LYS A 695 5.80 -21.13 14.82
CA LYS A 695 4.40 -20.88 14.43
C LYS A 695 3.73 -19.95 15.46
N VAL A 696 2.52 -19.47 15.14
CA VAL A 696 1.75 -18.55 16.02
C VAL A 696 1.60 -19.11 17.43
N ASP A 697 1.19 -20.37 17.56
CA ASP A 697 0.95 -21.00 18.88
C ASP A 697 2.28 -21.13 19.68
N GLU A 698 3.41 -21.36 19.01
CA GLU A 698 4.74 -21.45 19.63
C GLU A 698 5.22 -20.06 20.07
N VAL A 699 4.99 -19.01 19.27
CA VAL A 699 5.26 -17.62 19.64
C VAL A 699 4.46 -17.23 20.89
N GLU A 700 3.18 -17.55 20.94
CA GLU A 700 2.33 -17.28 22.09
C GLU A 700 2.77 -18.08 23.34
N ALA A 701 3.12 -19.34 23.17
CA ALA A 701 3.61 -20.20 24.27
C ALA A 701 4.93 -19.65 24.80
N LEU A 702 5.85 -19.26 23.93
CA LEU A 702 7.14 -18.68 24.34
C LEU A 702 6.95 -17.34 25.06
N ARG A 703 6.01 -16.49 24.60
CA ARG A 703 5.66 -15.20 25.24
C ARG A 703 5.11 -15.38 26.67
N ARG A 704 4.37 -16.47 26.90
CA ARG A 704 3.82 -16.81 28.22
C ARG A 704 4.80 -17.58 29.12
N SER A 705 5.92 -18.03 28.57
CA SER A 705 6.96 -18.77 29.29
C SER A 705 7.96 -17.84 30.01
N ASN A 706 8.91 -18.42 30.72
CA ASN A 706 10.05 -17.71 31.28
C ASN A 706 11.18 -17.60 30.24
N TYR A 707 10.90 -17.08 29.05
CA TYR A 707 11.89 -16.82 28.03
C TYR A 707 12.79 -15.66 28.43
N PHE A 708 14.10 -15.86 28.31
CA PHE A 708 15.12 -14.83 28.48
C PHE A 708 16.06 -14.83 27.28
N ALA A 709 16.12 -13.72 26.58
CA ALA A 709 17.05 -13.54 25.44
C ALA A 709 18.52 -13.78 25.83
N TRP A 710 18.89 -13.41 27.05
CA TRP A 710 20.22 -13.67 27.63
C TRP A 710 20.61 -15.14 27.67
N ASP A 711 19.68 -16.06 27.93
CA ASP A 711 19.96 -17.47 27.97
C ASP A 711 20.33 -18.00 26.57
N VAL A 712 19.61 -17.57 25.53
CA VAL A 712 19.91 -17.93 24.13
C VAL A 712 21.28 -17.38 23.71
N VAL A 713 21.55 -16.09 23.99
CA VAL A 713 22.84 -15.44 23.70
C VAL A 713 24.00 -16.12 24.42
N ASN A 714 23.84 -16.52 25.68
CA ASN A 714 24.88 -17.22 26.45
C ASN A 714 25.11 -18.64 26.00
N ASN A 715 24.09 -19.32 25.47
CA ASN A 715 24.20 -20.71 24.98
C ASN A 715 24.80 -20.76 23.57
N ASP A 716 24.74 -19.70 22.79
CA ASP A 716 25.34 -19.60 21.45
C ASP A 716 26.15 -18.31 21.30
N ARG A 717 27.30 -18.25 22.00
CA ARG A 717 28.18 -17.08 22.01
C ARG A 717 28.94 -16.86 20.71
N GLU A 718 29.14 -17.91 19.92
CA GLU A 718 29.95 -17.87 18.69
C GLU A 718 29.15 -17.23 17.53
N HIS A 719 27.85 -17.36 17.56
CA HIS A 719 26.95 -16.87 16.50
C HIS A 719 26.12 -15.68 16.96
N ILE A 720 24.88 -15.92 17.48
CA ILE A 720 24.01 -14.82 17.90
C ILE A 720 24.64 -13.98 19.02
N GLY A 721 25.36 -14.59 19.95
CA GLY A 721 26.05 -13.87 21.01
C GLY A 721 27.10 -12.91 20.47
N ARG A 722 27.87 -13.31 19.46
CA ARG A 722 28.84 -12.43 18.81
C ARG A 722 28.15 -11.29 18.06
N CYS A 723 27.04 -11.55 17.35
CA CYS A 723 26.26 -10.51 16.67
C CYS A 723 25.72 -9.45 17.65
N VAL A 724 25.21 -9.87 18.81
CA VAL A 724 24.71 -8.96 19.86
C VAL A 724 25.85 -8.13 20.46
N GLU A 725 27.01 -8.74 20.73
CA GLU A 725 28.18 -8.05 21.23
C GLU A 725 28.68 -6.98 20.27
N GLN A 726 28.68 -7.28 18.96
CA GLN A 726 29.14 -6.37 17.91
C GLN A 726 28.27 -5.10 17.75
N LEU A 727 27.08 -5.07 18.33
CA LEU A 727 26.29 -3.83 18.43
C LEU A 727 26.98 -2.75 19.28
N VAL A 728 27.86 -3.13 20.22
CA VAL A 728 28.41 -2.20 21.22
C VAL A 728 29.95 -2.25 21.35
N ASP A 729 30.63 -3.16 20.65
CA ASP A 729 32.10 -3.32 20.76
C ASP A 729 32.88 -2.45 19.74
N GLY A 730 32.21 -1.73 18.88
CA GLY A 730 32.79 -0.85 17.86
C GLY A 730 33.10 -1.52 16.53
N THR A 731 32.86 -2.84 16.35
CA THR A 731 33.14 -3.57 15.11
C THR A 731 32.48 -2.90 13.90
N PHE A 732 31.21 -2.50 14.01
CA PHE A 732 30.44 -1.79 12.98
C PHE A 732 30.23 -0.31 13.30
N GLY A 733 30.99 0.24 14.25
CA GLY A 733 30.81 1.62 14.74
C GLY A 733 31.51 2.70 13.93
N ALA A 734 32.38 2.34 12.96
CA ALA A 734 33.25 3.29 12.27
C ALA A 734 32.48 4.39 11.51
N LEU A 735 31.39 4.04 10.83
CA LEU A 735 30.59 4.96 10.05
C LEU A 735 29.74 5.91 10.92
N SER A 736 29.16 5.42 12.01
CA SER A 736 28.06 6.15 12.67
C SER A 736 27.98 5.96 14.21
N GLY A 737 28.95 5.27 14.84
CA GLY A 737 28.95 4.89 16.25
C GLY A 737 28.19 3.61 16.56
N ASN A 738 28.18 3.20 17.82
CA ASN A 738 27.58 1.95 18.29
C ASN A 738 26.03 1.98 18.25
N PHE A 739 25.42 0.83 18.54
CA PHE A 739 23.99 0.56 18.44
C PHE A 739 23.39 0.16 19.79
N GLU A 740 23.68 0.96 20.84
CA GLU A 740 23.23 0.72 22.22
C GLU A 740 21.71 0.60 22.34
N SER A 741 20.95 1.35 21.52
CA SER A 741 19.48 1.29 21.53
C SER A 741 18.94 -0.05 21.02
N ILE A 742 19.54 -0.61 19.97
CA ILE A 742 19.18 -1.96 19.48
C ILE A 742 19.58 -3.02 20.51
N HIS A 743 20.79 -2.92 21.07
CA HIS A 743 21.25 -3.81 22.12
C HIS A 743 20.30 -3.79 23.33
N ALA A 744 19.90 -2.60 23.79
CA ALA A 744 18.97 -2.45 24.89
C ALA A 744 17.59 -3.05 24.59
N GLU A 745 17.05 -2.88 23.39
CA GLU A 745 15.78 -3.47 22.97
C GLU A 745 15.83 -5.00 23.03
N LEU A 746 16.92 -5.59 22.55
CA LEU A 746 17.06 -7.05 22.55
C LEU A 746 17.30 -7.60 23.97
N MET A 747 18.16 -6.96 24.75
CA MET A 747 18.66 -7.53 26.00
C MET A 747 17.93 -7.04 27.25
N ASN A 748 17.52 -5.76 27.30
CA ASN A 748 16.80 -5.19 28.44
C ASN A 748 15.26 -5.35 28.30
N ASN A 749 14.74 -5.25 27.05
CA ASN A 749 13.33 -5.44 26.72
C ASN A 749 13.01 -6.88 26.28
N ASN A 750 13.99 -7.79 26.39
CA ASN A 750 13.83 -9.22 26.25
C ASN A 750 13.33 -9.67 24.86
N ASP A 751 13.87 -9.06 23.78
CA ASP A 751 13.65 -9.53 22.40
C ASP A 751 12.17 -9.75 22.04
N TYR A 752 11.36 -8.71 22.16
CA TYR A 752 9.89 -8.78 22.02
C TYR A 752 9.42 -9.44 20.71
N ASP A 753 10.15 -9.25 19.60
CA ASP A 753 9.83 -9.81 18.29
C ASP A 753 10.57 -11.14 17.99
N PHE A 754 11.22 -11.74 18.98
CA PHE A 754 11.90 -13.04 18.90
C PHE A 754 12.96 -13.15 17.78
N VAL A 755 13.74 -12.10 17.58
CA VAL A 755 14.87 -12.07 16.65
C VAL A 755 15.94 -13.07 17.08
N ILE A 756 16.28 -13.08 18.36
CA ILE A 756 17.28 -13.97 18.96
C ILE A 756 16.78 -15.41 18.97
N ALA A 757 15.50 -15.62 19.33
CA ALA A 757 14.92 -16.95 19.46
C ALA A 757 14.88 -17.72 18.12
N ASP A 758 14.56 -17.04 17.01
CA ASP A 758 14.48 -17.67 15.69
C ASP A 758 15.80 -17.66 14.90
N PHE A 759 16.86 -17.02 15.41
CA PHE A 759 18.12 -16.82 14.68
C PHE A 759 18.75 -18.12 14.17
N ALA A 760 18.86 -19.14 15.03
CA ALA A 760 19.50 -20.40 14.67
C ALA A 760 18.74 -21.14 13.56
N SER A 761 17.40 -21.21 13.67
CA SER A 761 16.56 -21.84 12.64
C SER A 761 16.61 -21.08 11.31
N TYR A 762 16.64 -19.76 11.37
CA TYR A 762 16.73 -18.89 10.19
C TYR A 762 18.07 -19.06 9.45
N THR A 763 19.19 -18.98 10.15
CA THR A 763 20.51 -19.13 9.54
C THR A 763 20.74 -20.53 8.98
N GLN A 764 20.19 -21.56 9.63
CA GLN A 764 20.20 -22.92 9.09
C GLN A 764 19.36 -23.00 7.81
N ALA A 765 18.14 -22.50 7.81
CA ALA A 765 17.25 -22.51 6.65
C ALA A 765 17.86 -21.77 5.46
N TRP A 766 18.49 -20.62 5.71
CA TRP A 766 19.19 -19.87 4.66
C TRP A 766 20.33 -20.69 4.03
N ARG A 767 21.16 -21.34 4.83
CA ARG A 767 22.26 -22.21 4.32
C ARG A 767 21.71 -23.35 3.47
N GLU A 768 20.70 -24.07 3.98
CA GLU A 768 20.08 -25.17 3.23
C GLU A 768 19.46 -24.71 1.90
N LEU A 769 18.88 -23.50 1.87
CA LEU A 769 18.32 -22.92 0.65
C LEU A 769 19.45 -22.57 -0.33
N THR A 770 20.50 -21.88 0.12
CA THR A 770 21.61 -21.47 -0.74
C THR A 770 22.45 -22.67 -1.23
N ASP A 771 22.62 -23.72 -0.43
CA ASP A 771 23.26 -24.96 -0.85
C ASP A 771 22.47 -25.64 -2.01
N SER A 772 21.15 -25.47 -2.08
CA SER A 772 20.36 -26.01 -3.18
C SER A 772 20.54 -25.25 -4.51
N TYR A 773 21.19 -24.10 -4.50
CA TYR A 773 21.48 -23.30 -5.70
C TYR A 773 22.49 -23.98 -6.64
N ASP A 774 23.30 -24.90 -6.14
CA ASP A 774 24.22 -25.70 -6.95
C ASP A 774 23.51 -26.59 -7.98
N ASP A 775 22.29 -27.04 -7.70
CA ASP A 775 21.43 -27.69 -8.69
C ASP A 775 20.60 -26.64 -9.46
N ALA A 776 21.23 -26.02 -10.46
CA ALA A 776 20.62 -24.97 -11.26
C ALA A 776 19.29 -25.42 -11.91
N ARG A 777 19.15 -26.71 -12.29
CA ARG A 777 17.91 -27.22 -12.87
C ARG A 777 16.78 -27.31 -11.86
N GLU A 778 17.09 -27.81 -10.69
CA GLU A 778 16.09 -27.88 -9.62
C GLU A 778 15.69 -26.48 -9.14
N TRP A 779 16.64 -25.55 -9.05
CA TRP A 779 16.33 -24.14 -8.75
C TRP A 779 15.38 -23.52 -9.78
N GLN A 780 15.63 -23.75 -11.08
CA GLN A 780 14.77 -23.25 -12.15
C GLN A 780 13.36 -23.88 -12.11
N ARG A 781 13.24 -25.18 -11.76
CA ARG A 781 11.95 -25.84 -11.56
C ARG A 781 11.16 -25.22 -10.39
N LYS A 782 11.83 -24.95 -9.28
CA LYS A 782 11.22 -24.27 -8.13
C LYS A 782 10.76 -22.87 -8.48
N ALA A 783 11.60 -22.10 -9.19
CA ALA A 783 11.22 -20.76 -9.69
C ALA A 783 10.00 -20.83 -10.63
N LEU A 784 9.96 -21.81 -11.54
CA LEU A 784 8.84 -22.03 -12.42
C LEU A 784 7.56 -22.42 -11.67
N ALA A 785 7.66 -23.26 -10.64
CA ALA A 785 6.54 -23.65 -9.79
C ALA A 785 5.91 -22.43 -9.10
N ASN A 786 6.77 -21.51 -8.63
CA ASN A 786 6.33 -20.22 -8.05
C ASN A 786 5.58 -19.38 -9.08
N ILE A 787 6.14 -19.16 -10.28
CA ILE A 787 5.49 -18.37 -11.33
C ILE A 787 4.15 -19.01 -11.72
N ALA A 788 4.14 -20.31 -11.98
CA ALA A 788 2.96 -21.03 -12.45
C ALA A 788 1.78 -20.97 -11.46
N ASN A 789 2.06 -20.99 -10.16
CA ASN A 789 1.03 -20.98 -9.13
C ASN A 789 0.75 -19.58 -8.54
N SER A 790 1.39 -18.53 -9.08
CA SER A 790 1.20 -17.15 -8.61
C SER A 790 -0.13 -16.51 -9.07
N GLY A 791 -0.80 -17.09 -10.05
CA GLY A 791 -2.07 -16.56 -10.61
C GLY A 791 -3.15 -16.36 -9.55
N HIS A 792 -3.20 -17.23 -8.56
CA HIS A 792 -4.10 -17.11 -7.41
C HIS A 792 -3.95 -15.78 -6.66
N PHE A 793 -2.75 -15.19 -6.64
CA PHE A 793 -2.47 -13.91 -6.02
C PHE A 793 -2.68 -12.71 -6.97
N SER A 794 -3.43 -12.89 -8.06
CA SER A 794 -3.89 -11.76 -8.87
C SER A 794 -4.94 -10.94 -8.13
N SER A 795 -4.79 -9.60 -8.17
CA SER A 795 -5.84 -8.71 -7.67
C SER A 795 -7.15 -8.81 -8.46
N ASP A 796 -7.12 -9.33 -9.69
CA ASP A 796 -8.33 -9.60 -10.48
C ASP A 796 -9.17 -10.69 -9.80
N ARG A 797 -8.54 -11.81 -9.37
CA ARG A 797 -9.23 -12.84 -8.58
C ARG A 797 -9.82 -12.24 -7.29
N THR A 798 -9.02 -11.45 -6.56
CA THR A 798 -9.49 -10.80 -5.32
C THR A 798 -10.71 -9.92 -5.59
N ILE A 799 -10.68 -9.09 -6.62
CA ILE A 799 -11.77 -8.19 -6.98
C ILE A 799 -13.02 -8.97 -7.43
N ARG A 800 -12.88 -10.06 -8.20
CA ARG A 800 -14.00 -10.94 -8.53
C ARG A 800 -14.69 -11.51 -7.27
N GLU A 801 -13.91 -11.85 -6.24
CA GLU A 801 -14.47 -12.32 -4.96
C GLU A 801 -15.17 -11.19 -4.19
N TYR A 802 -14.60 -9.98 -4.14
CA TYR A 802 -15.27 -8.81 -3.54
C TYR A 802 -16.58 -8.47 -4.29
N ALA A 803 -16.55 -8.48 -5.62
CA ALA A 803 -17.70 -8.20 -6.46
C ALA A 803 -18.86 -9.16 -6.18
N ARG A 804 -18.56 -10.46 -6.15
CA ARG A 804 -19.57 -11.51 -5.93
C ARG A 804 -20.10 -11.53 -4.49
N ASP A 805 -19.20 -11.47 -3.48
CA ASP A 805 -19.53 -11.83 -2.10
C ASP A 805 -19.83 -10.62 -1.20
N ILE A 806 -19.35 -9.43 -1.57
CA ILE A 806 -19.42 -8.22 -0.74
C ILE A 806 -20.23 -7.12 -1.43
N TRP A 807 -19.83 -6.73 -2.65
CA TRP A 807 -20.46 -5.60 -3.34
C TRP A 807 -21.70 -6.00 -4.13
N HIS A 808 -21.82 -7.27 -4.53
CA HIS A 808 -22.92 -7.80 -5.35
C HIS A 808 -23.10 -7.01 -6.65
N VAL A 809 -22.00 -6.93 -7.44
CA VAL A 809 -21.91 -6.27 -8.74
C VAL A 809 -21.55 -7.27 -9.85
#